data_ed5d0f442917ee3665036736b82ba96e
#
_entry.id   ed5d0f442917ee3665036736b82ba96e
#
_cell.length_a   1.000
_cell.length_b   1.000
_cell.length_c   1.000
_cell.angle_alpha   90.00
_cell.angle_beta   90.00
_cell.angle_gamma   90.00
#
_symmetry.space_group_name_H-M   'P 1'
#
loop_
_entity.id
_entity.type
_entity.pdbx_description
1 polymer ?
#
loop_
_entity_poly.entity_id
_entity_poly.type
_entity_poly.pdbx_seq_one_letter_code
_entity_poly.pdbx_strand_id
1 'polypeptide(L)'
;TLPAKEIKKFFLLGFSFASESVLKYNFVISRLLRLFQATNTRFEIHIQQPRKSLITFVNMSAVEEITKKLAEIGFEDVKLKELSKNAKLLNILQPLLSLVDKEGELPKAVRNSIYNLAVLFNKDKEQTLPLELISNKKDLISYILNNYFVTENLNNNNAVTLEEIYLFITNNGNDNGSLKSDEFPKNLEKQAGINLSLSDSDINEKISKYLNETIKDELIEKRYTLAPKIYAEVRKLDDLKFCNFGDLKKIIDAKVAEILGPKDERDAPKPKVKAPKAKKSNNDNKKTNKKEEEENHRNMFTEGFLGDLHKVGENPQLYPETLKKHLDFTKGLVHTRFPPEPNGFLHIGHSKAIMVNFGFAAYNNGHCYLRYDDTNPEAEEQKYFDSILNMVHWLGYKPWKITYSSNYFDQLYQFAIKLIEFNKGYVCKCSGDEIKRNRGVDPVTGQPGGERRACEHRELPISWHLEEFKKMHDGVYQPGEAILRMKQDLQNPSPQMWDLIAYRVLNATHPRTGDKWKIYPTYDFTHCIVDSLENITHSLCTTEFYLSRESYEWLLDQLHLFRTAQREFGRLNITGTIMSKRRIAKLVNSGVVRDWNDPRLFTLESLKRRGFPPSAILSFINTLGVTTSSTNIQASRLETAVRRYLEDTVPRLMLVLDPIEVCIDNLDDDFELDCELPYKQGNDEFGKRTVKFTNKVYIDRTDFSEDADDKSFFRLTANQPVGLLKVPKVLIFKSVEKDADGKITRIHVNYDSESTVKKPKTYIQWVSNKSSIPVKEVRLYNQLFKSENPAALGSDEFLNDINPNSEVILKSALIEDNFKEVVAKSPIVTESLKKLDFYVSETTSASGNERIRFQAMRTGYFCVDYDSTDDEIVLNRIVELKN
;
A
#
# COMPACT_ATOMS: atom_id res chain seq x y z
N THR A 1 -23.80 -47.55 -28.59
CA THR A 1 -23.49 -46.55 -29.66
C THR A 1 -24.77 -45.78 -29.99
N LEU A 2 -24.93 -44.61 -29.37
CA LEU A 2 -26.00 -43.68 -29.69
C LEU A 2 -25.55 -42.74 -30.82
N PRO A 3 -26.40 -42.34 -31.75
CA PRO A 3 -26.04 -41.48 -32.88
C PRO A 3 -25.72 -40.05 -32.42
N ALA A 4 -24.76 -39.41 -33.07
CA ALA A 4 -24.19 -38.08 -32.73
C ALA A 4 -25.24 -36.93 -32.60
N LYS A 5 -26.44 -37.09 -33.09
CA LYS A 5 -27.56 -36.12 -32.97
C LYS A 5 -28.22 -36.10 -31.60
N GLU A 6 -28.16 -37.16 -30.83
CA GLU A 6 -28.74 -37.22 -29.48
C GLU A 6 -27.81 -36.67 -28.42
N ILE A 7 -26.49 -36.75 -28.63
CA ILE A 7 -25.47 -36.18 -27.72
C ILE A 7 -25.58 -34.65 -27.69
N LYS A 8 -25.90 -34.01 -28.81
CA LYS A 8 -26.12 -32.55 -28.88
C LYS A 8 -27.35 -32.06 -28.11
N LYS A 9 -28.39 -32.89 -28.01
CA LYS A 9 -29.60 -32.56 -27.22
C LYS A 9 -29.39 -32.67 -25.72
N PHE A 10 -28.51 -33.56 -25.31
CA PHE A 10 -28.16 -33.72 -23.86
C PHE A 10 -27.34 -32.55 -23.33
N PHE A 11 -26.50 -31.91 -24.16
CA PHE A 11 -25.71 -30.76 -23.78
C PHE A 11 -26.50 -29.44 -23.70
N LEU A 12 -27.63 -29.34 -24.43
CA LEU A 12 -28.45 -28.11 -24.46
C LEU A 12 -29.52 -28.03 -23.34
N LEU A 13 -29.83 -29.15 -22.67
CA LEU A 13 -30.90 -29.23 -21.65
C LEU A 13 -30.38 -29.31 -20.20
N GLY A 14 -29.07 -29.31 -19.97
CA GLY A 14 -28.43 -29.58 -18.67
C GLY A 14 -28.15 -28.35 -17.78
N PHE A 15 -28.58 -27.13 -18.14
CA PHE A 15 -28.17 -25.92 -17.42
C PHE A 15 -29.30 -25.07 -16.82
N SER A 16 -30.29 -25.74 -16.26
CA SER A 16 -31.22 -25.02 -15.40
C SER A 16 -31.66 -25.92 -14.26
N PHE A 17 -30.82 -26.06 -13.23
CA PHE A 17 -31.25 -26.30 -11.83
C PHE A 17 -30.05 -26.30 -10.90
N ALA A 18 -30.13 -25.47 -9.88
CA ALA A 18 -29.16 -25.33 -8.84
C ALA A 18 -29.33 -26.41 -7.78
N SER A 19 -28.19 -26.63 -7.03
CA SER A 19 -28.11 -27.33 -5.75
C SER A 19 -28.59 -28.80 -5.69
N GLU A 20 -27.64 -29.68 -5.73
CA GLU A 20 -27.37 -30.82 -4.86
C GLU A 20 -26.41 -31.84 -5.50
N SER A 21 -25.38 -32.22 -4.74
CA SER A 21 -24.45 -33.33 -4.97
C SER A 21 -23.32 -33.19 -6.00
N VAL A 22 -22.24 -32.54 -5.58
CA VAL A 22 -20.90 -32.54 -6.23
C VAL A 22 -20.33 -33.95 -6.46
N LEU A 23 -20.73 -34.93 -5.64
CA LEU A 23 -20.28 -36.34 -5.75
C LEU A 23 -20.79 -37.10 -6.97
N LYS A 24 -21.93 -36.71 -7.52
CA LYS A 24 -22.47 -37.39 -8.73
C LYS A 24 -21.78 -36.89 -10.02
N TYR A 25 -21.28 -35.68 -10.04
CA TYR A 25 -20.60 -35.11 -11.22
C TYR A 25 -19.19 -35.67 -11.44
N ASN A 26 -18.45 -35.93 -10.38
CA ASN A 26 -17.12 -36.53 -10.49
C ASN A 26 -17.12 -37.95 -11.07
N PHE A 27 -18.18 -38.71 -10.82
CA PHE A 27 -18.30 -40.07 -11.35
C PHE A 27 -18.63 -40.06 -12.87
N VAL A 28 -19.38 -39.10 -13.36
CA VAL A 28 -19.70 -38.95 -14.78
C VAL A 28 -18.52 -38.41 -15.57
N ILE A 29 -17.76 -37.43 -15.03
CA ILE A 29 -16.58 -36.84 -15.70
C ILE A 29 -15.45 -37.86 -15.75
N SER A 30 -15.18 -38.62 -14.69
CA SER A 30 -14.14 -39.65 -14.69
C SER A 30 -14.46 -40.81 -15.65
N ARG A 31 -15.73 -41.11 -15.86
CA ARG A 31 -16.18 -42.15 -16.82
C ARG A 31 -16.13 -41.66 -18.26
N LEU A 32 -16.37 -40.35 -18.50
CA LEU A 32 -16.21 -39.72 -19.81
C LEU A 32 -14.72 -39.58 -20.20
N LEU A 33 -13.87 -39.22 -19.28
CA LEU A 33 -12.41 -39.15 -19.54
C LEU A 33 -11.79 -40.52 -19.85
N ARG A 34 -12.25 -41.58 -19.16
CA ARG A 34 -11.80 -42.95 -19.50
C ARG A 34 -12.33 -43.44 -20.84
N LEU A 35 -13.49 -43.00 -21.28
CA LEU A 35 -14.05 -43.28 -22.61
C LEU A 35 -13.30 -42.53 -23.72
N PHE A 36 -12.81 -41.34 -23.46
CA PHE A 36 -12.02 -40.54 -24.41
C PHE A 36 -10.58 -41.03 -24.55
N GLN A 37 -9.99 -41.61 -23.50
CA GLN A 37 -8.67 -42.24 -23.59
C GLN A 37 -8.67 -43.55 -24.39
N ALA A 38 -9.81 -44.19 -24.56
CA ALA A 38 -9.93 -45.48 -25.29
C ALA A 38 -10.20 -45.31 -26.78
N THR A 39 -10.46 -44.11 -27.28
CA THR A 39 -10.77 -43.87 -28.71
C THR A 39 -9.88 -42.77 -29.30
N ASN A 40 -8.69 -43.03 -29.65
CA ASN A 40 -7.65 -42.24 -30.30
C ASN A 40 -8.11 -41.22 -31.38
N THR A 41 -9.16 -40.45 -31.15
CA THR A 41 -9.73 -39.43 -32.05
C THR A 41 -9.48 -38.02 -31.50
N ARG A 42 -8.57 -37.27 -32.13
CA ARG A 42 -8.40 -35.83 -31.92
C ARG A 42 -9.67 -35.08 -32.31
N PHE A 43 -10.37 -34.52 -31.33
CA PHE A 43 -11.34 -33.46 -31.53
C PHE A 43 -10.79 -32.18 -30.87
N GLU A 44 -10.64 -31.14 -31.68
CA GLU A 44 -10.45 -29.79 -31.18
C GLU A 44 -11.76 -29.31 -30.58
N ILE A 45 -11.82 -29.26 -29.24
CA ILE A 45 -12.94 -28.68 -28.51
C ILE A 45 -12.56 -27.24 -28.19
N HIS A 46 -13.19 -26.30 -28.92
CA HIS A 46 -13.22 -24.90 -28.50
C HIS A 46 -14.11 -24.80 -27.25
N ILE A 47 -13.48 -24.80 -26.07
CA ILE A 47 -14.16 -24.55 -24.80
C ILE A 47 -14.21 -23.05 -24.59
N GLN A 48 -15.37 -22.45 -24.78
CA GLN A 48 -15.65 -21.11 -24.26
C GLN A 48 -15.52 -21.13 -22.72
N GLN A 49 -14.79 -20.19 -22.18
CA GLN A 49 -14.27 -20.04 -20.80
C GLN A 49 -15.19 -20.62 -19.69
N PRO A 50 -14.66 -21.48 -18.81
CA PRO A 50 -15.32 -21.83 -17.55
C PRO A 50 -15.14 -20.72 -16.51
N ARG A 51 -16.17 -20.49 -15.72
CA ARG A 51 -16.21 -19.53 -14.61
C ARG A 51 -15.06 -19.78 -13.61
N LYS A 52 -14.56 -18.71 -13.02
CA LYS A 52 -13.38 -18.65 -12.12
C LYS A 52 -13.27 -19.76 -11.05
N SER A 53 -14.35 -20.36 -10.60
CA SER A 53 -14.37 -21.44 -9.61
C SER A 53 -13.80 -22.77 -10.12
N LEU A 54 -13.99 -23.12 -11.39
CA LEU A 54 -13.39 -24.33 -11.98
C LEU A 54 -11.88 -24.18 -12.18
N ILE A 55 -11.42 -22.98 -12.51
CA ILE A 55 -10.00 -22.67 -12.69
C ILE A 55 -9.26 -22.80 -11.35
N THR A 56 -9.87 -22.46 -10.23
CA THR A 56 -9.26 -22.60 -8.89
C THR A 56 -9.10 -24.06 -8.49
N PHE A 57 -10.06 -24.93 -8.82
CA PHE A 57 -9.97 -26.37 -8.55
C PHE A 57 -8.95 -27.10 -9.45
N VAL A 58 -8.88 -26.74 -10.72
CA VAL A 58 -7.87 -27.27 -11.65
C VAL A 58 -6.46 -26.82 -11.25
N ASN A 59 -6.30 -25.57 -10.76
CA ASN A 59 -5.02 -25.07 -10.25
C ASN A 59 -4.56 -25.74 -8.94
N MET A 60 -5.48 -26.07 -8.02
CA MET A 60 -5.11 -26.79 -6.78
C MET A 60 -4.60 -28.21 -7.07
N SER A 61 -5.24 -28.95 -7.96
CA SER A 61 -4.78 -30.29 -8.38
C SER A 61 -3.44 -30.24 -9.09
N ALA A 62 -3.20 -29.23 -9.93
CA ALA A 62 -1.92 -29.04 -10.61
C ALA A 62 -0.78 -28.66 -9.61
N VAL A 63 -1.08 -27.82 -8.63
CA VAL A 63 -0.10 -27.45 -7.58
C VAL A 63 0.27 -28.66 -6.73
N GLU A 64 -0.70 -29.51 -6.38
CA GLU A 64 -0.44 -30.76 -5.64
C GLU A 64 0.43 -31.75 -6.44
N GLU A 65 0.15 -31.91 -7.74
CA GLU A 65 0.92 -32.78 -8.61
C GLU A 65 2.37 -32.28 -8.78
N ILE A 66 2.55 -30.97 -9.00
CA ILE A 66 3.89 -30.37 -9.12
C ILE A 66 4.64 -30.51 -7.80
N THR A 67 3.97 -30.26 -6.66
CA THR A 67 4.58 -30.35 -5.33
C THR A 67 5.05 -31.80 -5.04
N LYS A 68 4.28 -32.82 -5.49
CA LYS A 68 4.66 -34.22 -5.37
C LYS A 68 5.91 -34.53 -6.20
N LYS A 69 6.00 -34.09 -7.46
CA LYS A 69 7.19 -34.22 -8.30
C LYS A 69 8.42 -33.55 -7.69
N LEU A 70 8.24 -32.38 -7.06
CA LEU A 70 9.32 -31.68 -6.36
C LEU A 70 9.82 -32.49 -5.14
N ALA A 71 8.92 -33.17 -4.42
CA ALA A 71 9.30 -34.05 -3.34
C ALA A 71 10.11 -35.26 -3.84
N GLU A 72 9.71 -35.85 -4.97
CA GLU A 72 10.41 -36.99 -5.61
C GLU A 72 11.83 -36.65 -6.04
N ILE A 73 12.12 -35.39 -6.42
CA ILE A 73 13.47 -34.93 -6.73
C ILE A 73 14.25 -34.39 -5.53
N GLY A 74 13.66 -34.51 -4.30
CA GLY A 74 14.33 -34.28 -3.03
C GLY A 74 14.18 -32.91 -2.40
N PHE A 75 13.20 -32.09 -2.81
CA PHE A 75 12.92 -30.83 -2.09
C PHE A 75 12.38 -31.12 -0.68
N GLU A 76 12.89 -30.40 0.32
CA GLU A 76 12.52 -30.57 1.74
C GLU A 76 11.10 -30.03 2.00
N ASP A 77 10.34 -30.64 2.93
CA ASP A 77 8.94 -30.31 3.27
C ASP A 77 8.71 -28.83 3.57
N VAL A 78 9.64 -28.17 4.25
CA VAL A 78 9.56 -26.74 4.55
C VAL A 78 9.57 -25.91 3.27
N LYS A 79 10.42 -26.28 2.32
CA LYS A 79 10.53 -25.58 1.03
C LYS A 79 9.33 -25.86 0.13
N LEU A 80 8.80 -27.08 0.17
CA LEU A 80 7.58 -27.45 -0.55
C LEU A 80 6.36 -26.66 -0.05
N LYS A 81 6.23 -26.44 1.26
CA LYS A 81 5.18 -25.60 1.86
C LYS A 81 5.32 -24.12 1.48
N GLU A 82 6.53 -23.62 1.30
CA GLU A 82 6.78 -22.26 0.81
C GLU A 82 6.41 -22.14 -0.68
N LEU A 83 6.85 -23.10 -1.49
CA LEU A 83 6.59 -23.16 -2.93
C LEU A 83 5.09 -23.32 -3.25
N SER A 84 4.36 -24.13 -2.50
CA SER A 84 2.92 -24.35 -2.72
C SER A 84 2.09 -23.07 -2.57
N LYS A 85 2.61 -22.06 -1.86
CA LYS A 85 2.00 -20.73 -1.73
C LYS A 85 2.34 -19.78 -2.90
N ASN A 86 3.29 -20.14 -3.76
CA ASN A 86 3.77 -19.31 -4.88
C ASN A 86 3.56 -20.00 -6.23
N ALA A 87 2.30 -20.04 -6.68
CA ALA A 87 1.92 -20.69 -7.93
C ALA A 87 2.67 -20.15 -9.17
N LYS A 88 3.08 -18.87 -9.18
CA LYS A 88 3.86 -18.29 -10.30
C LYS A 88 5.25 -18.92 -10.39
N LEU A 89 5.92 -19.05 -9.26
CA LEU A 89 7.27 -19.65 -9.23
C LEU A 89 7.21 -21.15 -9.51
N LEU A 90 6.18 -21.86 -9.05
CA LEU A 90 5.97 -23.27 -9.38
C LEU A 90 5.79 -23.48 -10.88
N ASN A 91 5.02 -22.64 -11.55
CA ASN A 91 4.79 -22.69 -12.99
C ASN A 91 6.08 -22.45 -13.81
N ILE A 92 7.04 -21.70 -13.26
CA ILE A 92 8.36 -21.50 -13.90
C ILE A 92 9.32 -22.66 -13.58
N LEU A 93 9.29 -23.15 -12.36
CA LEU A 93 10.19 -24.20 -11.89
C LEU A 93 9.91 -25.55 -12.58
N GLN A 94 8.63 -25.88 -12.79
CA GLN A 94 8.22 -27.13 -13.45
C GLN A 94 8.81 -27.31 -14.87
N PRO A 95 8.65 -26.38 -15.82
CA PRO A 95 9.23 -26.52 -17.15
C PRO A 95 10.78 -26.56 -17.12
N LEU A 96 11.43 -25.81 -16.22
CA LEU A 96 12.90 -25.90 -16.07
C LEU A 96 13.33 -27.30 -15.62
N LEU A 97 12.64 -27.88 -14.66
CA LEU A 97 12.93 -29.25 -14.20
C LEU A 97 12.63 -30.32 -15.26
N SER A 98 11.64 -30.10 -16.12
CA SER A 98 11.34 -31.01 -17.22
C SER A 98 12.40 -31.02 -18.33
N LEU A 99 13.34 -30.06 -18.29
CA LEU A 99 14.49 -29.99 -19.22
C LEU A 99 15.77 -30.66 -18.67
N VAL A 100 15.71 -31.19 -17.46
CA VAL A 100 16.81 -31.92 -16.81
C VAL A 100 16.72 -33.38 -17.19
N ASP A 101 17.78 -33.93 -17.78
CA ASP A 101 17.85 -35.29 -18.30
C ASP A 101 18.22 -36.35 -17.23
N LYS A 102 18.03 -36.03 -15.94
CA LYS A 102 18.34 -36.94 -14.83
C LYS A 102 17.08 -37.35 -14.09
N GLU A 103 16.84 -38.66 -14.02
CA GLU A 103 15.75 -39.21 -13.21
C GLU A 103 16.17 -39.41 -11.73
N GLY A 104 15.20 -39.20 -10.80
CA GLY A 104 15.44 -39.42 -9.38
C GLY A 104 15.89 -38.16 -8.62
N GLU A 105 16.43 -38.37 -7.41
CA GLU A 105 16.83 -37.28 -6.53
C GLU A 105 18.02 -36.49 -7.06
N LEU A 106 17.89 -35.17 -7.14
CA LEU A 106 18.97 -34.26 -7.52
C LEU A 106 19.78 -33.81 -6.28
N PRO A 107 21.11 -33.63 -6.40
CA PRO A 107 21.93 -33.07 -5.33
C PRO A 107 21.35 -31.70 -4.83
N LYS A 108 21.49 -31.42 -3.53
CA LYS A 108 20.98 -30.20 -2.92
C LYS A 108 21.50 -28.92 -3.60
N ALA A 109 22.77 -28.90 -3.99
CA ALA A 109 23.39 -27.78 -4.72
C ALA A 109 22.70 -27.54 -6.06
N VAL A 110 22.43 -28.57 -6.82
CA VAL A 110 21.76 -28.53 -8.13
C VAL A 110 20.33 -28.01 -7.98
N ARG A 111 19.56 -28.56 -7.03
CA ARG A 111 18.20 -28.11 -6.72
C ARG A 111 18.15 -26.62 -6.40
N ASN A 112 19.08 -26.17 -5.54
CA ASN A 112 19.14 -24.74 -5.16
C ASN A 112 19.49 -23.83 -6.34
N SER A 113 20.36 -24.25 -7.23
CA SER A 113 20.76 -23.51 -8.42
C SER A 113 19.59 -23.35 -9.40
N ILE A 114 18.90 -24.45 -9.69
CA ILE A 114 17.70 -24.42 -10.56
C ILE A 114 16.60 -23.57 -9.95
N TYR A 115 16.40 -23.66 -8.62
CA TYR A 115 15.45 -22.80 -7.90
C TYR A 115 15.80 -21.31 -8.02
N ASN A 116 17.07 -20.96 -7.80
CA ASN A 116 17.52 -19.58 -7.89
C ASN A 116 17.44 -19.05 -9.33
N LEU A 117 17.70 -19.86 -10.33
CA LEU A 117 17.49 -19.53 -11.73
C LEU A 117 15.99 -19.28 -12.02
N ALA A 118 15.09 -20.10 -11.50
CA ALA A 118 13.65 -19.89 -11.62
C ALA A 118 13.20 -18.56 -10.95
N VAL A 119 13.83 -18.17 -9.84
CA VAL A 119 13.58 -16.88 -9.18
C VAL A 119 14.03 -15.72 -10.06
N LEU A 120 15.11 -15.83 -10.79
CA LEU A 120 15.56 -14.81 -11.75
C LEU A 120 14.57 -14.65 -12.89
N PHE A 121 14.09 -15.73 -13.49
CA PHE A 121 13.00 -15.68 -14.48
C PHE A 121 11.74 -15.01 -13.95
N ASN A 122 11.40 -15.20 -12.68
CA ASN A 122 10.21 -14.60 -12.07
C ASN A 122 10.35 -13.10 -11.72
N LYS A 123 11.59 -12.60 -11.60
CA LYS A 123 11.87 -11.19 -11.26
C LYS A 123 11.87 -10.25 -12.44
N ASP A 124 12.14 -10.76 -13.64
CA ASP A 124 12.21 -9.93 -14.84
C ASP A 124 10.83 -9.43 -15.25
N LYS A 125 10.65 -8.11 -15.20
CA LYS A 125 9.40 -7.43 -15.52
C LYS A 125 9.35 -6.84 -16.93
N GLU A 126 10.48 -6.81 -17.63
CA GLU A 126 10.62 -6.13 -18.91
C GLU A 126 10.50 -7.07 -20.13
N GLN A 127 10.52 -8.38 -19.90
CA GLN A 127 10.42 -9.35 -20.99
C GLN A 127 9.09 -10.09 -21.02
N THR A 128 8.76 -10.61 -22.22
CA THR A 128 7.68 -11.56 -22.50
C THR A 128 7.54 -12.59 -21.38
N LEU A 129 6.32 -13.04 -21.13
CA LEU A 129 6.00 -13.97 -20.05
C LEU A 129 7.10 -15.02 -19.85
N PRO A 130 7.62 -15.25 -18.62
CA PRO A 130 8.74 -16.16 -18.34
C PRO A 130 8.58 -17.55 -18.96
N LEU A 131 7.34 -18.05 -19.07
CA LEU A 131 7.03 -19.34 -19.71
C LEU A 131 7.26 -19.33 -21.22
N GLU A 132 6.99 -18.21 -21.89
CA GLU A 132 7.25 -18.05 -23.32
C GLU A 132 8.75 -17.99 -23.59
N LEU A 133 9.53 -17.32 -22.76
CA LEU A 133 10.99 -17.30 -22.84
C LEU A 133 11.58 -18.72 -22.67
N ILE A 134 11.11 -19.47 -21.66
CA ILE A 134 11.56 -20.86 -21.44
C ILE A 134 11.21 -21.75 -22.65
N SER A 135 10.01 -21.59 -23.21
CA SER A 135 9.57 -22.36 -24.39
C SER A 135 10.41 -22.04 -25.62
N ASN A 136 10.66 -20.74 -25.87
CA ASN A 136 11.39 -20.28 -27.03
C ASN A 136 12.90 -20.60 -26.98
N LYS A 137 13.45 -20.80 -25.79
CA LYS A 137 14.86 -21.06 -25.54
C LYS A 137 15.12 -22.44 -24.93
N LYS A 138 14.22 -23.40 -25.19
CA LYS A 138 14.17 -24.71 -24.57
C LYS A 138 15.51 -25.48 -24.73
N ASP A 139 16.07 -25.54 -25.95
CA ASP A 139 17.26 -26.31 -26.23
C ASP A 139 18.49 -25.67 -25.57
N LEU A 140 18.60 -24.36 -25.58
CA LEU A 140 19.66 -23.62 -24.91
C LEU A 140 19.59 -23.83 -23.38
N ILE A 141 18.44 -23.75 -22.78
CA ILE A 141 18.24 -23.95 -21.34
C ILE A 141 18.56 -25.43 -20.98
N SER A 142 18.06 -26.39 -21.76
CA SER A 142 18.35 -27.80 -21.55
C SER A 142 19.86 -28.09 -21.63
N TYR A 143 20.54 -27.51 -22.61
CA TYR A 143 21.99 -27.63 -22.72
C TYR A 143 22.72 -27.13 -21.46
N ILE A 144 22.34 -25.94 -20.98
CA ILE A 144 22.96 -25.31 -19.80
C ILE A 144 22.68 -26.16 -18.55
N LEU A 145 21.42 -26.56 -18.33
CA LEU A 145 21.05 -27.35 -17.16
C LEU A 145 21.79 -28.69 -17.10
N ASN A 146 21.89 -29.41 -18.20
CA ASN A 146 22.46 -30.74 -18.22
C ASN A 146 24.00 -30.75 -18.23
N ASN A 147 24.65 -29.78 -18.88
CA ASN A 147 26.10 -29.74 -18.97
C ASN A 147 26.79 -28.99 -17.83
N TYR A 148 26.10 -28.11 -17.12
CA TYR A 148 26.71 -27.29 -16.07
C TYR A 148 26.07 -27.50 -14.70
N PHE A 149 24.74 -27.62 -14.60
CA PHE A 149 24.07 -27.79 -13.31
C PHE A 149 24.10 -29.27 -12.86
N VAL A 150 23.67 -30.20 -13.72
CA VAL A 150 23.55 -31.62 -13.36
C VAL A 150 24.90 -32.28 -13.23
N THR A 151 25.87 -31.88 -14.02
CA THR A 151 27.26 -32.41 -13.99
C THR A 151 28.10 -31.80 -12.86
N GLU A 152 27.56 -30.89 -12.09
CA GLU A 152 28.27 -30.15 -11.04
C GLU A 152 29.51 -29.37 -11.51
N ASN A 153 29.58 -29.08 -12.81
CA ASN A 153 30.69 -28.32 -13.42
C ASN A 153 30.60 -26.82 -13.13
N LEU A 154 29.64 -26.39 -12.29
CA LEU A 154 29.53 -25.04 -11.77
C LEU A 154 30.43 -24.87 -10.53
N ASN A 155 31.73 -24.71 -10.74
CA ASN A 155 32.69 -24.51 -9.65
C ASN A 155 32.44 -23.18 -8.88
N ASN A 156 31.78 -22.18 -9.50
CA ASN A 156 31.39 -20.91 -8.91
C ASN A 156 29.88 -20.79 -8.89
N ASN A 157 29.20 -21.48 -7.98
CA ASN A 157 27.74 -21.40 -7.81
C ASN A 157 27.33 -20.19 -6.94
N ASN A 158 27.73 -19.00 -7.34
CA ASN A 158 27.36 -17.76 -6.66
C ASN A 158 26.22 -17.02 -7.40
N ALA A 159 25.62 -16.02 -6.76
CA ALA A 159 24.49 -15.28 -7.31
C ALA A 159 24.85 -14.53 -8.61
N VAL A 160 26.11 -14.08 -8.75
CA VAL A 160 26.57 -13.34 -9.93
C VAL A 160 26.69 -14.29 -11.14
N THR A 161 27.26 -15.49 -10.95
CA THR A 161 27.30 -16.50 -12.00
C THR A 161 25.92 -16.89 -12.50
N LEU A 162 24.92 -17.03 -11.60
CA LEU A 162 23.55 -17.35 -11.98
C LEU A 162 22.85 -16.19 -12.72
N GLU A 163 23.11 -14.95 -12.33
CA GLU A 163 22.63 -13.77 -13.07
C GLU A 163 23.23 -13.68 -14.47
N GLU A 164 24.51 -13.94 -14.63
CA GLU A 164 25.16 -13.93 -15.94
C GLU A 164 24.69 -15.09 -16.84
N ILE A 165 24.46 -16.29 -16.28
CA ILE A 165 23.81 -17.40 -17.00
C ILE A 165 22.41 -16.98 -17.47
N TYR A 166 21.60 -16.34 -16.60
CA TYR A 166 20.29 -15.83 -16.95
C TYR A 166 20.37 -14.79 -18.09
N LEU A 167 21.29 -13.83 -18.01
CA LEU A 167 21.53 -12.84 -19.05
C LEU A 167 22.01 -13.51 -20.36
N PHE A 168 22.83 -14.51 -20.26
CA PHE A 168 23.25 -15.29 -21.44
C PHE A 168 22.06 -15.96 -22.12
N ILE A 169 21.18 -16.61 -21.34
CA ILE A 169 19.95 -17.23 -21.86
C ILE A 169 19.06 -16.17 -22.52
N THR A 170 18.91 -14.98 -21.93
CA THR A 170 18.03 -13.94 -22.48
C THR A 170 18.56 -13.34 -23.78
N ASN A 171 19.87 -13.20 -23.92
CA ASN A 171 20.52 -12.50 -25.03
C ASN A 171 20.85 -13.38 -26.24
N ASN A 172 20.92 -14.71 -26.07
CA ASN A 172 21.30 -15.64 -27.14
C ASN A 172 20.10 -16.39 -27.73
N GLY A 173 20.15 -16.71 -29.02
CA GLY A 173 19.10 -17.47 -29.72
C GLY A 173 19.06 -18.94 -29.35
N ASN A 174 17.97 -19.64 -29.75
CA ASN A 174 17.79 -21.09 -29.60
C ASN A 174 18.20 -21.81 -30.89
N ASP A 175 19.34 -21.43 -31.47
CA ASP A 175 19.83 -22.05 -32.70
C ASP A 175 20.68 -23.30 -32.42
N ASN A 176 20.14 -24.45 -32.82
CA ASN A 176 20.81 -25.77 -32.68
C ASN A 176 22.17 -25.86 -33.42
N GLY A 177 22.42 -25.00 -34.41
CA GLY A 177 23.70 -24.90 -35.10
C GLY A 177 24.76 -24.28 -34.20
N SER A 178 24.44 -23.19 -33.50
CA SER A 178 25.37 -22.52 -32.59
C SER A 178 25.67 -23.33 -31.34
N LEU A 179 24.69 -24.09 -30.80
CA LEU A 179 24.88 -24.95 -29.64
C LEU A 179 25.87 -26.09 -29.83
N LYS A 180 26.14 -26.48 -31.09
CA LYS A 180 27.11 -27.53 -31.46
C LYS A 180 28.49 -27.00 -31.78
N SER A 181 28.70 -25.71 -31.72
CA SER A 181 30.00 -25.07 -31.95
C SER A 181 30.91 -25.18 -30.73
N ASP A 182 32.20 -25.49 -30.92
CA ASP A 182 33.21 -25.51 -29.85
C ASP A 182 33.43 -24.11 -29.19
N GLU A 183 32.96 -23.05 -29.82
CA GLU A 183 33.03 -21.69 -29.28
C GLU A 183 31.91 -21.37 -28.30
N PHE A 184 30.76 -22.03 -28.39
CA PHE A 184 29.60 -21.77 -27.56
C PHE A 184 29.89 -22.03 -26.07
N PRO A 185 30.41 -23.17 -25.63
CA PRO A 185 30.78 -23.39 -24.22
C PRO A 185 31.77 -22.34 -23.71
N LYS A 186 32.80 -22.01 -24.51
CA LYS A 186 33.81 -21.02 -24.14
C LYS A 186 33.22 -19.62 -23.92
N ASN A 187 32.26 -19.23 -24.74
CA ASN A 187 31.60 -17.96 -24.61
C ASN A 187 30.70 -17.90 -23.34
N LEU A 188 29.95 -18.96 -23.07
CA LEU A 188 29.15 -19.07 -21.86
C LEU A 188 30.03 -19.08 -20.60
N GLU A 189 31.09 -19.91 -20.59
CA GLU A 189 32.01 -20.01 -19.46
C GLU A 189 32.73 -18.69 -19.17
N LYS A 190 33.14 -17.98 -20.20
CA LYS A 190 33.77 -16.68 -20.09
C LYS A 190 32.79 -15.61 -19.55
N GLN A 191 31.59 -15.55 -20.10
CA GLN A 191 30.60 -14.54 -19.67
C GLN A 191 30.10 -14.78 -18.25
N ALA A 192 29.84 -16.04 -17.90
CA ALA A 192 29.30 -16.41 -16.60
C ALA A 192 30.37 -16.70 -15.53
N GLY A 193 31.65 -16.60 -15.87
CA GLY A 193 32.77 -16.90 -14.96
C GLY A 193 32.79 -18.32 -14.47
N ILE A 194 32.22 -19.25 -15.26
CA ILE A 194 32.26 -20.69 -14.98
C ILE A 194 33.71 -21.18 -15.15
N ASN A 195 34.21 -21.95 -14.19
CA ASN A 195 35.60 -22.46 -14.19
C ASN A 195 36.68 -21.36 -14.14
N LEU A 196 36.31 -20.09 -13.88
CA LEU A 196 37.29 -19.02 -13.68
C LEU A 196 38.05 -19.25 -12.36
N SER A 197 39.34 -19.57 -12.48
CA SER A 197 40.25 -19.67 -11.34
C SER A 197 41.33 -18.58 -11.46
N LEU A 198 41.16 -17.50 -10.69
CA LEU A 198 42.20 -16.49 -10.56
C LEU A 198 43.17 -16.89 -9.43
N SER A 199 44.46 -16.78 -9.68
CA SER A 199 45.43 -16.95 -8.61
C SER A 199 45.41 -15.76 -7.65
N ASP A 200 45.83 -15.98 -6.40
CA ASP A 200 45.97 -14.88 -5.42
C ASP A 200 46.92 -13.81 -5.96
N SER A 201 47.88 -14.13 -6.80
CA SER A 201 48.77 -13.18 -7.47
C SER A 201 48.00 -12.28 -8.43
N ASP A 202 47.12 -12.86 -9.29
CA ASP A 202 46.33 -12.10 -10.27
C ASP A 202 45.32 -11.17 -9.58
N ILE A 203 44.72 -11.67 -8.50
CA ILE A 203 43.77 -10.88 -7.69
C ILE A 203 44.51 -9.70 -7.04
N ASN A 204 45.66 -9.94 -6.44
CA ASN A 204 46.50 -8.92 -5.82
C ASN A 204 46.97 -7.86 -6.83
N GLU A 205 47.34 -8.26 -8.05
CA GLU A 205 47.79 -7.36 -9.11
C GLU A 205 46.64 -6.45 -9.55
N LYS A 206 45.43 -7.01 -9.84
CA LYS A 206 44.25 -6.25 -10.25
C LYS A 206 43.80 -5.26 -9.17
N ILE A 207 43.77 -5.68 -7.90
CA ILE A 207 43.42 -4.81 -6.78
C ILE A 207 44.47 -3.72 -6.61
N SER A 208 45.77 -4.05 -6.65
CA SER A 208 46.85 -3.07 -6.54
C SER A 208 46.81 -2.03 -7.64
N LYS A 209 46.52 -2.45 -8.88
CA LYS A 209 46.33 -1.55 -10.02
C LYS A 209 45.18 -0.58 -9.78
N TYR A 210 44.01 -1.08 -9.40
CA TYR A 210 42.85 -0.23 -9.09
C TYR A 210 43.15 0.78 -7.99
N LEU A 211 43.76 0.35 -6.89
CA LEU A 211 44.05 1.22 -5.74
C LEU A 211 45.09 2.31 -6.09
N ASN A 212 46.11 1.98 -6.90
CA ASN A 212 47.19 2.90 -7.23
C ASN A 212 46.89 3.81 -8.42
N GLU A 213 46.15 3.32 -9.45
CA GLU A 213 45.90 4.10 -10.67
C GLU A 213 44.58 4.82 -10.67
N THR A 214 43.56 4.26 -9.98
CA THR A 214 42.18 4.81 -10.08
C THR A 214 41.78 5.66 -8.90
N ILE A 215 42.18 5.29 -7.65
CA ILE A 215 41.64 5.94 -6.45
C ILE A 215 42.70 6.36 -5.45
N LYS A 216 43.97 6.35 -5.79
CA LYS A 216 45.09 6.60 -4.87
C LYS A 216 44.95 7.92 -4.10
N ASP A 217 44.67 9.02 -4.79
CA ASP A 217 44.57 10.34 -4.17
C ASP A 217 43.36 10.40 -3.24
N GLU A 218 42.22 9.88 -3.64
CA GLU A 218 41.03 9.79 -2.78
C GLU A 218 41.26 8.87 -1.57
N LEU A 219 42.04 7.78 -1.74
CA LEU A 219 42.42 6.88 -0.66
C LEU A 219 43.34 7.54 0.37
N ILE A 220 44.29 8.35 -0.09
CA ILE A 220 45.18 9.11 0.82
C ILE A 220 44.38 10.17 1.56
N GLU A 221 43.44 10.86 0.90
CA GLU A 221 42.60 11.91 1.49
C GLU A 221 41.62 11.34 2.53
N LYS A 222 40.85 10.34 2.15
CA LYS A 222 39.74 9.78 2.97
C LYS A 222 40.13 8.60 3.82
N ARG A 223 41.33 8.07 3.61
CA ARG A 223 41.90 6.94 4.38
C ARG A 223 40.93 5.75 4.50
N TYR A 224 40.92 5.11 5.65
CA TYR A 224 40.09 3.92 5.92
C TYR A 224 38.57 4.16 5.86
N THR A 225 38.12 5.40 5.82
CA THR A 225 36.69 5.71 5.62
C THR A 225 36.22 5.38 4.20
N LEU A 226 37.15 5.24 3.23
CA LEU A 226 36.87 4.89 1.85
C LEU A 226 36.65 3.38 1.62
N ALA A 227 37.03 2.53 2.57
CA ALA A 227 36.98 1.07 2.41
C ALA A 227 35.62 0.51 1.90
N PRO A 228 34.43 0.98 2.37
CA PRO A 228 33.16 0.49 1.85
C PRO A 228 32.96 0.78 0.34
N LYS A 229 33.44 1.93 -0.14
CA LYS A 229 33.38 2.28 -1.57
C LYS A 229 34.34 1.39 -2.37
N ILE A 230 35.56 1.14 -1.87
CA ILE A 230 36.53 0.26 -2.51
C ILE A 230 35.96 -1.17 -2.68
N TYR A 231 35.33 -1.73 -1.64
CA TYR A 231 34.69 -3.03 -1.72
C TYR A 231 33.59 -3.09 -2.79
N ALA A 232 32.81 -2.03 -2.92
CA ALA A 232 31.73 -1.96 -3.91
C ALA A 232 32.26 -1.85 -5.35
N GLU A 233 33.30 -1.06 -5.56
CA GLU A 233 33.85 -0.83 -6.91
C GLU A 233 34.74 -2.00 -7.39
N VAL A 234 35.56 -2.59 -6.52
CA VAL A 234 36.39 -3.77 -6.86
C VAL A 234 35.50 -4.95 -7.28
N ARG A 235 34.31 -5.10 -6.67
CA ARG A 235 33.33 -6.11 -7.08
C ARG A 235 32.69 -5.88 -8.45
N LYS A 236 32.88 -4.72 -9.08
CA LYS A 236 32.41 -4.44 -10.43
C LYS A 236 33.48 -4.70 -11.48
N LEU A 237 34.72 -4.92 -11.07
CA LEU A 237 35.83 -5.22 -12.01
C LEU A 237 35.62 -6.61 -12.59
N ASP A 238 35.74 -6.75 -13.91
CA ASP A 238 35.36 -7.88 -14.74
C ASP A 238 35.47 -9.28 -14.05
N ASP A 239 36.66 -9.85 -13.98
CA ASP A 239 36.81 -11.18 -13.42
C ASP A 239 36.65 -11.23 -11.89
N LEU A 240 36.93 -10.13 -11.18
CA LEU A 240 36.86 -10.08 -9.71
C LEU A 240 35.41 -10.16 -9.19
N LYS A 241 34.42 -9.85 -10.02
CA LYS A 241 32.99 -9.99 -9.65
C LYS A 241 32.60 -11.43 -9.31
N PHE A 242 33.33 -12.44 -9.82
CA PHE A 242 33.06 -13.85 -9.57
C PHE A 242 33.80 -14.41 -8.34
N CYS A 243 34.76 -13.70 -7.80
CA CYS A 243 35.53 -14.13 -6.63
C CYS A 243 34.75 -14.07 -5.31
N ASN A 244 35.19 -14.91 -4.35
CA ASN A 244 34.60 -14.87 -3.00
C ASN A 244 34.85 -13.52 -2.32
N PHE A 245 33.82 -12.89 -1.86
CA PHE A 245 33.91 -11.54 -1.24
C PHE A 245 34.75 -11.54 0.03
N GLY A 246 34.73 -12.61 0.83
CA GLY A 246 35.53 -12.71 2.06
C GLY A 246 37.03 -12.68 1.77
N ASP A 247 37.46 -13.30 0.70
CA ASP A 247 38.84 -13.35 0.30
C ASP A 247 39.29 -12.05 -0.39
N LEU A 248 38.47 -11.52 -1.30
CA LEU A 248 38.67 -10.16 -1.84
C LEU A 248 38.84 -9.11 -0.74
N LYS A 249 37.98 -9.16 0.27
CA LYS A 249 38.03 -8.22 1.39
C LYS A 249 39.35 -8.30 2.16
N LYS A 250 39.84 -9.50 2.44
CA LYS A 250 41.14 -9.68 3.13
C LYS A 250 42.29 -9.04 2.33
N ILE A 251 42.29 -9.29 1.00
CA ILE A 251 43.33 -8.76 0.12
C ILE A 251 43.24 -7.23 0.02
N ILE A 252 42.03 -6.70 -0.13
CA ILE A 252 41.79 -5.22 -0.14
C ILE A 252 42.25 -4.59 1.16
N ASP A 253 41.87 -5.15 2.31
CA ASP A 253 42.23 -4.63 3.62
C ASP A 253 43.73 -4.62 3.81
N ALA A 254 44.43 -5.69 3.38
CA ALA A 254 45.91 -5.78 3.43
C ALA A 254 46.55 -4.73 2.52
N LYS A 255 46.06 -4.54 1.29
CA LYS A 255 46.63 -3.57 0.35
C LYS A 255 46.36 -2.11 0.76
N VAL A 256 45.17 -1.84 1.32
CA VAL A 256 44.86 -0.53 1.88
C VAL A 256 45.79 -0.21 3.09
N ALA A 257 46.06 -1.21 3.95
CA ALA A 257 46.98 -1.07 5.04
C ALA A 257 48.46 -0.87 4.59
N GLU A 258 48.85 -1.52 3.49
CA GLU A 258 50.15 -1.33 2.85
C GLU A 258 50.36 0.11 2.34
N ILE A 259 49.31 0.74 1.79
CA ILE A 259 49.35 2.11 1.25
C ILE A 259 49.24 3.16 2.36
N LEU A 260 48.37 2.97 3.38
CA LEU A 260 48.03 3.97 4.38
C LEU A 260 48.83 3.83 5.70
N GLY A 261 49.49 2.69 5.92
CA GLY A 261 50.03 2.27 7.20
C GLY A 261 48.94 1.87 8.22
N PRO A 262 49.28 1.57 9.47
CA PRO A 262 48.31 1.23 10.50
C PRO A 262 47.37 2.38 10.77
N LYS A 263 46.13 2.05 11.21
CA LYS A 263 45.12 3.06 11.60
C LYS A 263 45.65 3.94 12.72
N ASP A 264 45.48 5.24 12.59
CA ASP A 264 45.91 6.26 13.57
C ASP A 264 44.75 7.17 13.99
N GLU A 265 45.02 8.25 14.72
CA GLU A 265 44.03 9.20 15.23
C GLU A 265 43.19 9.85 14.11
N ARG A 266 43.69 9.94 12.89
CA ARG A 266 43.01 10.49 11.72
C ARG A 266 41.90 9.56 11.23
N ASP A 267 41.94 8.28 11.56
CA ASP A 267 40.96 7.24 11.21
C ASP A 267 39.94 7.04 12.33
N ALA A 268 40.08 7.74 13.44
CA ALA A 268 39.11 7.70 14.53
C ALA A 268 37.80 8.38 14.10
N PRO A 269 36.63 7.76 14.34
CA PRO A 269 35.36 8.40 14.04
C PRO A 269 35.26 9.68 14.87
N LYS A 270 35.02 10.84 14.23
CA LYS A 270 34.83 12.12 14.91
C LYS A 270 33.89 11.97 16.09
N PRO A 271 34.23 12.45 17.29
CA PRO A 271 33.47 12.19 18.51
C PRO A 271 32.06 12.78 18.41
N LYS A 272 31.06 11.93 18.36
CA LYS A 272 29.67 12.31 18.69
C LYS A 272 29.62 12.56 20.20
N VAL A 273 29.17 13.74 20.62
CA VAL A 273 28.95 14.12 22.01
C VAL A 273 28.13 13.05 22.72
N LYS A 274 28.67 12.45 23.78
CA LYS A 274 28.03 11.34 24.51
C LYS A 274 27.05 11.90 25.54
N ALA A 275 25.79 11.48 25.44
CA ALA A 275 24.86 11.41 26.57
C ALA A 275 25.12 10.13 27.39
N PRO A 276 24.81 10.10 28.71
CA PRO A 276 25.36 9.12 29.66
C PRO A 276 24.74 7.69 29.48
N LYS A 277 25.58 6.70 29.75
CA LYS A 277 25.33 5.27 29.57
C LYS A 277 24.29 4.73 30.53
N ALA A 278 23.25 4.05 29.99
CA ALA A 278 22.47 3.06 30.69
C ALA A 278 22.89 1.63 30.28
N LYS A 279 22.75 0.68 31.21
CA LYS A 279 23.34 -0.66 31.17
C LYS A 279 22.76 -1.58 30.13
N LYS A 280 23.60 -2.46 29.56
CA LYS A 280 23.31 -3.46 28.54
C LYS A 280 22.24 -4.50 28.92
N SER A 281 21.32 -4.78 28.01
CA SER A 281 20.66 -6.06 27.86
C SER A 281 20.73 -6.50 26.38
N ASN A 282 20.85 -7.80 26.14
CA ASN A 282 21.14 -8.46 24.87
C ASN A 282 20.09 -8.16 23.79
N ASN A 283 20.55 -8.00 22.55
CA ASN A 283 19.62 -7.68 21.48
C ASN A 283 20.06 -8.16 20.10
N ASP A 284 19.16 -8.89 19.47
CA ASP A 284 19.11 -9.17 18.05
C ASP A 284 18.36 -8.08 17.21
N ASN A 285 17.87 -6.99 17.85
CA ASN A 285 17.07 -5.92 17.22
C ASN A 285 17.88 -4.75 16.61
N LYS A 286 19.22 -4.83 16.54
CA LYS A 286 20.04 -3.68 16.09
C LYS A 286 20.12 -3.49 14.56
N LYS A 287 19.73 -4.49 13.76
CA LYS A 287 19.76 -4.38 12.29
C LYS A 287 18.52 -3.73 11.68
N THR A 288 17.36 -3.88 12.33
CA THR A 288 16.11 -3.26 11.89
C THR A 288 16.10 -1.74 12.15
N ASN A 289 16.56 -1.30 13.32
CA ASN A 289 16.49 0.12 13.69
C ASN A 289 17.40 1.03 12.82
N LYS A 290 18.52 0.52 12.31
CA LYS A 290 19.41 1.34 11.47
C LYS A 290 18.87 1.57 10.06
N LYS A 291 18.16 0.58 9.52
CA LYS A 291 17.45 0.72 8.23
C LYS A 291 16.21 1.62 8.36
N GLU A 292 15.57 1.58 9.53
CA GLU A 292 14.37 2.38 9.83
C GLU A 292 14.72 3.84 10.17
N GLU A 293 15.90 4.12 10.76
CA GLU A 293 16.41 5.49 10.96
C GLU A 293 16.84 6.13 9.62
N GLU A 294 17.38 5.37 8.67
CA GLU A 294 17.72 5.85 7.33
C GLU A 294 16.43 6.05 6.47
N GLU A 295 15.40 5.23 6.64
CA GLU A 295 14.10 5.42 5.97
C GLU A 295 13.35 6.66 6.50
N ASN A 296 13.53 7.06 7.77
CA ASN A 296 12.87 8.23 8.36
C ASN A 296 13.43 9.59 7.88
N HIS A 297 14.59 9.62 7.24
CA HIS A 297 15.19 10.85 6.69
C HIS A 297 15.01 10.99 5.17
N ARG A 298 14.28 10.05 4.55
CA ARG A 298 14.01 10.11 3.12
C ARG A 298 12.96 11.17 2.81
N ASN A 299 13.28 12.06 1.86
CA ASN A 299 12.34 13.07 1.38
C ASN A 299 11.83 12.69 -0.02
N MET A 300 10.56 12.30 -0.11
CA MET A 300 9.93 11.87 -1.37
C MET A 300 9.92 12.95 -2.46
N PHE A 301 10.12 14.21 -2.13
CA PHE A 301 10.13 15.31 -3.10
C PHE A 301 11.48 15.53 -3.78
N THR A 302 12.56 14.98 -3.20
CA THR A 302 13.93 15.12 -3.73
C THR A 302 14.47 13.86 -4.35
N GLU A 303 13.81 12.72 -4.14
CA GLU A 303 14.29 11.41 -4.57
C GLU A 303 13.25 10.67 -5.40
N GLY A 304 13.75 9.87 -6.36
CA GLY A 304 12.92 9.02 -7.19
C GLY A 304 11.93 9.80 -8.04
N PHE A 305 10.72 9.29 -8.21
CA PHE A 305 9.73 9.80 -9.16
C PHE A 305 9.52 11.33 -9.11
N LEU A 306 9.35 11.90 -7.91
CA LEU A 306 9.11 13.34 -7.78
C LEU A 306 10.39 14.18 -7.96
N GLY A 307 11.55 13.65 -7.53
CA GLY A 307 12.85 14.29 -7.74
C GLY A 307 13.27 14.33 -9.22
N ASP A 308 12.83 13.34 -10.00
CA ASP A 308 13.15 13.19 -11.42
C ASP A 308 12.15 13.88 -12.37
N LEU A 309 11.16 14.62 -11.85
CA LEU A 309 10.19 15.33 -12.69
C LEU A 309 10.87 16.47 -13.48
N HIS A 310 10.29 16.76 -14.66
CA HIS A 310 10.71 17.87 -15.51
C HIS A 310 10.61 19.22 -14.77
N LYS A 311 11.40 20.20 -15.18
CA LYS A 311 11.28 21.56 -14.69
C LYS A 311 10.17 22.32 -15.44
N VAL A 312 9.70 23.40 -14.83
CA VAL A 312 8.69 24.26 -15.45
C VAL A 312 9.17 24.74 -16.82
N GLY A 313 8.38 24.47 -17.85
CA GLY A 313 8.68 24.87 -19.24
C GLY A 313 9.54 23.90 -20.05
N GLU A 314 10.01 22.79 -19.49
CA GLU A 314 10.81 21.79 -20.23
C GLU A 314 9.96 20.86 -21.12
N ASN A 315 8.64 20.76 -20.88
CA ASN A 315 7.77 19.90 -21.69
C ASN A 315 7.57 20.48 -23.09
N PRO A 316 7.69 19.64 -24.15
CA PRO A 316 7.61 20.12 -25.53
C PRO A 316 6.23 20.70 -25.84
N GLN A 317 6.22 21.82 -26.58
CA GLN A 317 5.01 22.51 -27.04
C GLN A 317 4.94 22.48 -28.55
N LEU A 318 3.77 22.18 -29.12
CA LEU A 318 3.52 22.28 -30.53
C LEU A 318 3.42 23.76 -30.96
N TYR A 319 2.93 24.63 -30.08
CA TYR A 319 2.74 26.06 -30.28
C TYR A 319 3.61 26.87 -29.32
N PRO A 320 4.80 27.36 -29.71
CA PRO A 320 5.74 28.03 -28.81
C PRO A 320 5.21 29.26 -28.08
N GLU A 321 4.25 29.97 -28.67
CA GLU A 321 3.63 31.16 -28.07
C GLU A 321 2.82 30.82 -26.82
N THR A 322 2.30 29.58 -26.71
CA THR A 322 1.59 29.11 -25.51
C THR A 322 2.54 28.96 -24.34
N LEU A 323 3.76 28.49 -24.59
CA LEU A 323 4.80 28.38 -23.57
C LEU A 323 5.16 29.74 -22.98
N LYS A 324 5.32 30.77 -23.86
CA LYS A 324 5.63 32.11 -23.38
C LYS A 324 4.56 32.64 -22.44
N LYS A 325 3.28 32.53 -22.81
CA LYS A 325 2.14 32.96 -21.97
C LYS A 325 2.10 32.20 -20.64
N HIS A 326 2.39 30.91 -20.71
CA HIS A 326 2.45 30.04 -19.53
C HIS A 326 3.57 30.48 -18.56
N LEU A 327 4.77 30.71 -19.04
CA LEU A 327 5.89 31.17 -18.23
C LEU A 327 5.69 32.60 -17.70
N ASP A 328 5.07 33.49 -18.49
CA ASP A 328 4.67 34.82 -18.03
C ASP A 328 3.66 34.78 -16.89
N PHE A 329 2.77 33.82 -16.86
CA PHE A 329 1.81 33.61 -15.77
C PHE A 329 2.44 32.96 -14.55
N THR A 330 3.10 31.81 -14.74
CA THR A 330 3.65 30.99 -13.63
C THR A 330 4.90 31.59 -13.00
N LYS A 331 5.62 32.48 -13.70
CA LYS A 331 6.92 33.03 -13.30
C LYS A 331 7.95 31.94 -12.99
N GLY A 332 7.83 30.79 -13.64
CA GLY A 332 8.70 29.62 -13.41
C GLY A 332 8.38 28.84 -12.11
N LEU A 333 7.31 29.19 -11.40
CA LEU A 333 6.87 28.45 -10.22
C LEU A 333 6.10 27.19 -10.60
N VAL A 334 6.19 26.18 -9.75
CA VAL A 334 5.43 24.93 -9.90
C VAL A 334 3.94 25.20 -9.59
N HIS A 335 3.08 24.89 -10.55
CA HIS A 335 1.64 24.89 -10.37
C HIS A 335 1.10 23.45 -10.50
N THR A 336 0.46 22.96 -9.45
CA THR A 336 -0.22 21.65 -9.43
C THR A 336 -1.70 21.84 -9.11
N ARG A 337 -2.45 20.76 -9.14
CA ARG A 337 -3.85 20.73 -8.69
C ARG A 337 -4.22 19.37 -8.11
N PHE A 338 -5.08 19.37 -7.11
CA PHE A 338 -5.83 18.23 -6.66
C PHE A 338 -7.27 18.38 -7.16
N PRO A 339 -7.73 17.57 -8.16
CA PRO A 339 -9.01 17.76 -8.82
C PRO A 339 -10.02 16.66 -8.46
N PRO A 340 -10.52 16.60 -7.21
CA PRO A 340 -11.49 15.58 -6.83
C PRO A 340 -12.87 15.84 -7.48
N GLU A 341 -13.52 14.77 -7.92
CA GLU A 341 -14.96 14.79 -8.23
C GLU A 341 -15.75 14.81 -6.91
N PRO A 342 -16.66 15.80 -6.69
CA PRO A 342 -17.38 15.96 -5.42
C PRO A 342 -18.58 15.01 -5.32
N ASN A 343 -18.35 13.72 -5.47
CA ASN A 343 -19.35 12.65 -5.51
C ASN A 343 -19.18 11.62 -4.39
N GLY A 344 -18.29 11.84 -3.44
CA GLY A 344 -18.01 10.91 -2.34
C GLY A 344 -16.95 11.41 -1.38
N PHE A 345 -16.88 10.75 -0.22
CA PHE A 345 -15.86 11.02 0.78
C PHE A 345 -14.48 10.53 0.34
N LEU A 346 -13.42 11.28 0.70
CA LEU A 346 -12.05 10.90 0.45
C LEU A 346 -11.64 9.70 1.33
N HIS A 347 -10.78 8.83 0.80
CA HIS A 347 -10.19 7.72 1.52
C HIS A 347 -8.67 7.83 1.61
N ILE A 348 -8.01 6.96 2.36
CA ILE A 348 -6.56 6.97 2.59
C ILE A 348 -5.73 7.03 1.30
N GLY A 349 -6.19 6.45 0.19
CA GLY A 349 -5.53 6.58 -1.11
C GLY A 349 -5.43 8.01 -1.62
N HIS A 350 -6.44 8.85 -1.33
CA HIS A 350 -6.46 10.26 -1.70
C HIS A 350 -5.46 11.10 -0.89
N SER A 351 -5.11 10.70 0.35
CA SER A 351 -4.09 11.42 1.12
C SER A 351 -2.73 11.41 0.44
N LYS A 352 -2.39 10.32 -0.27
CA LYS A 352 -1.17 10.28 -1.12
C LYS A 352 -1.27 11.28 -2.27
N ALA A 353 -2.40 11.34 -2.97
CA ALA A 353 -2.60 12.30 -4.06
C ALA A 353 -2.58 13.76 -3.57
N ILE A 354 -3.18 14.03 -2.41
CA ILE A 354 -3.11 15.34 -1.75
C ILE A 354 -1.66 15.69 -1.43
N MET A 355 -0.92 14.81 -0.76
CA MET A 355 0.47 15.04 -0.39
C MET A 355 1.38 15.22 -1.62
N VAL A 356 1.17 14.42 -2.68
CA VAL A 356 1.93 14.54 -3.92
C VAL A 356 1.69 15.91 -4.56
N ASN A 357 0.45 16.36 -4.71
CA ASN A 357 0.14 17.61 -5.40
C ASN A 357 0.46 18.83 -4.53
N PHE A 358 -0.08 18.91 -3.31
CA PHE A 358 0.15 20.05 -2.42
C PHE A 358 1.58 20.11 -1.90
N GLY A 359 2.14 18.96 -1.49
CA GLY A 359 3.48 18.87 -0.94
C GLY A 359 4.55 19.17 -1.99
N PHE A 360 4.42 18.66 -3.22
CA PHE A 360 5.37 18.96 -4.30
C PHE A 360 5.36 20.44 -4.69
N ALA A 361 4.18 21.05 -4.79
CA ALA A 361 4.08 22.50 -5.02
C ALA A 361 4.72 23.28 -3.87
N ALA A 362 4.39 22.98 -2.61
CA ALA A 362 4.94 23.66 -1.43
C ALA A 362 6.46 23.50 -1.34
N TYR A 363 6.98 22.31 -1.61
CA TYR A 363 8.43 22.04 -1.59
C TYR A 363 9.18 22.90 -2.64
N ASN A 364 8.55 23.15 -3.80
CA ASN A 364 9.11 23.97 -4.88
C ASN A 364 8.70 25.46 -4.78
N ASN A 365 8.22 25.93 -3.64
CA ASN A 365 7.70 27.30 -3.43
C ASN A 365 6.61 27.73 -4.44
N GLY A 366 5.89 26.76 -4.96
CA GLY A 366 4.85 26.92 -5.96
C GLY A 366 3.44 26.94 -5.36
N HIS A 367 2.45 26.68 -6.20
CA HIS A 367 1.05 26.79 -5.88
C HIS A 367 0.29 25.51 -6.21
N CYS A 368 -0.70 25.13 -5.35
CA CYS A 368 -1.60 24.03 -5.64
C CYS A 368 -3.05 24.51 -5.59
N TYR A 369 -3.80 24.19 -6.65
CA TYR A 369 -5.24 24.40 -6.70
C TYR A 369 -5.99 23.25 -6.03
N LEU A 370 -7.08 23.55 -5.36
CA LEU A 370 -8.17 22.59 -5.15
C LEU A 370 -9.20 22.87 -6.25
N ARG A 371 -9.28 22.02 -7.25
CA ARG A 371 -10.25 22.14 -8.34
C ARG A 371 -11.31 21.05 -8.22
N TYR A 372 -12.52 21.40 -7.90
CA TYR A 372 -13.61 20.46 -7.96
C TYR A 372 -13.96 20.14 -9.42
N ASP A 373 -13.89 18.85 -9.76
CA ASP A 373 -14.34 18.37 -11.06
C ASP A 373 -15.87 18.13 -11.01
N ASP A 374 -16.61 19.24 -11.04
CA ASP A 374 -18.07 19.28 -10.94
C ASP A 374 -18.71 19.24 -12.34
N THR A 375 -18.49 18.11 -13.05
CA THR A 375 -19.00 17.87 -14.40
C THR A 375 -20.16 16.88 -14.45
N ASN A 376 -20.56 16.33 -13.31
CA ASN A 376 -21.61 15.33 -13.20
C ASN A 376 -22.66 15.66 -12.12
N PRO A 377 -23.59 16.58 -12.39
CA PRO A 377 -24.57 17.08 -11.41
C PRO A 377 -25.46 15.99 -10.81
N GLU A 378 -25.59 14.82 -11.46
CA GLU A 378 -26.40 13.70 -10.93
C GLU A 378 -25.78 13.01 -9.72
N ALA A 379 -24.47 13.17 -9.49
CA ALA A 379 -23.72 12.47 -8.46
C ALA A 379 -23.14 13.40 -7.39
N GLU A 380 -23.25 14.71 -7.56
CA GLU A 380 -22.63 15.73 -6.73
C GLU A 380 -23.55 16.19 -5.62
N GLU A 381 -23.01 16.29 -4.40
CA GLU A 381 -23.75 16.77 -3.24
C GLU A 381 -22.86 17.74 -2.43
N GLN A 382 -23.47 18.81 -1.89
CA GLN A 382 -22.75 19.85 -1.11
C GLN A 382 -21.89 19.27 0.01
N LYS A 383 -22.37 18.25 0.70
CA LYS A 383 -21.62 17.59 1.78
C LYS A 383 -20.26 17.07 1.35
N TYR A 384 -20.10 16.67 0.08
CA TYR A 384 -18.81 16.19 -0.43
C TYR A 384 -17.85 17.33 -0.72
N PHE A 385 -18.33 18.47 -1.22
CA PHE A 385 -17.49 19.66 -1.37
C PHE A 385 -16.92 20.11 -0.02
N ASP A 386 -17.77 20.17 0.99
CA ASP A 386 -17.38 20.59 2.35
C ASP A 386 -16.39 19.58 2.98
N SER A 387 -16.68 18.28 2.89
CA SER A 387 -15.80 17.24 3.42
C SER A 387 -14.42 17.23 2.74
N ILE A 388 -14.36 17.35 1.42
CA ILE A 388 -13.10 17.38 0.67
C ILE A 388 -12.22 18.55 1.15
N LEU A 389 -12.80 19.76 1.26
CA LEU A 389 -12.05 20.92 1.74
C LEU A 389 -11.57 20.74 3.19
N ASN A 390 -12.46 20.23 4.05
CA ASN A 390 -12.13 19.95 5.44
C ASN A 390 -10.99 18.94 5.56
N MET A 391 -10.97 17.87 4.74
CA MET A 391 -9.91 16.88 4.76
C MET A 391 -8.58 17.42 4.24
N VAL A 392 -8.60 18.29 3.23
CA VAL A 392 -7.37 18.99 2.76
C VAL A 392 -6.81 19.86 3.89
N HIS A 393 -7.66 20.62 4.58
CA HIS A 393 -7.25 21.44 5.74
C HIS A 393 -6.77 20.58 6.92
N TRP A 394 -7.47 19.50 7.22
CA TRP A 394 -7.08 18.57 8.30
C TRP A 394 -5.69 17.95 8.04
N LEU A 395 -5.36 17.64 6.78
CA LEU A 395 -4.02 17.20 6.40
C LEU A 395 -2.97 18.34 6.38
N GLY A 396 -3.33 19.55 6.83
CA GLY A 396 -2.42 20.69 6.96
C GLY A 396 -2.18 21.49 5.69
N TYR A 397 -2.90 21.22 4.62
CA TYR A 397 -2.74 21.92 3.36
C TYR A 397 -3.78 23.05 3.19
N LYS A 398 -3.33 24.15 2.57
CA LYS A 398 -4.18 25.26 2.21
C LYS A 398 -4.15 25.46 0.69
N PRO A 399 -5.29 25.34 0.00
CA PRO A 399 -5.35 25.62 -1.42
C PRO A 399 -4.93 27.07 -1.73
N TRP A 400 -4.13 27.26 -2.76
CA TRP A 400 -3.84 28.61 -3.28
C TRP A 400 -5.09 29.23 -3.84
N LYS A 401 -5.85 28.48 -4.64
CA LYS A 401 -7.19 28.81 -5.12
C LYS A 401 -8.10 27.61 -5.05
N ILE A 402 -9.38 27.87 -4.81
CA ILE A 402 -10.44 26.88 -4.97
C ILE A 402 -11.14 27.22 -6.28
N THR A 403 -11.15 26.29 -7.22
CA THR A 403 -11.77 26.43 -8.53
C THR A 403 -12.71 25.27 -8.80
N TYR A 404 -13.51 25.39 -9.83
CA TYR A 404 -14.51 24.40 -10.22
C TYR A 404 -14.46 24.25 -11.74
N SER A 405 -14.63 23.04 -12.25
CA SER A 405 -14.77 22.81 -13.69
C SER A 405 -15.91 23.62 -14.28
N SER A 406 -16.98 23.81 -13.54
CA SER A 406 -18.14 24.65 -13.90
C SER A 406 -17.82 26.15 -14.08
N ASN A 407 -16.72 26.66 -13.52
CA ASN A 407 -16.26 28.03 -13.77
C ASN A 407 -15.89 28.24 -15.25
N TYR A 408 -15.55 27.17 -15.94
CA TYR A 408 -15.05 27.18 -17.31
C TYR A 408 -16.07 26.66 -18.32
N PHE A 409 -17.32 26.35 -17.93
CA PHE A 409 -18.32 25.75 -18.84
C PHE A 409 -18.59 26.60 -20.08
N ASP A 410 -18.65 27.93 -19.98
CA ASP A 410 -18.79 28.78 -21.15
C ASP A 410 -17.59 28.67 -22.10
N GLN A 411 -16.36 28.63 -21.57
CA GLN A 411 -15.14 28.47 -22.37
C GLN A 411 -15.04 27.06 -22.96
N LEU A 412 -15.37 26.01 -22.17
CA LEU A 412 -15.41 24.64 -22.63
C LEU A 412 -16.41 24.44 -23.78
N TYR A 413 -17.57 25.10 -23.71
CA TYR A 413 -18.56 25.09 -24.79
C TYR A 413 -17.98 25.75 -26.07
N GLN A 414 -17.27 26.87 -25.95
CA GLN A 414 -16.60 27.51 -27.10
C GLN A 414 -15.48 26.63 -27.66
N PHE A 415 -14.73 25.94 -26.81
CA PHE A 415 -13.72 24.97 -27.28
C PHE A 415 -14.33 23.77 -27.98
N ALA A 416 -15.51 23.31 -27.56
CA ALA A 416 -16.25 22.26 -28.26
C ALA A 416 -16.71 22.70 -29.66
N ILE A 417 -17.23 23.93 -29.79
CA ILE A 417 -17.54 24.55 -31.10
C ILE A 417 -16.29 24.59 -31.98
N LYS A 418 -15.19 25.11 -31.43
CA LYS A 418 -13.92 25.20 -32.16
C LYS A 418 -13.38 23.83 -32.60
N LEU A 419 -13.56 22.81 -31.76
CA LEU A 419 -13.17 21.42 -32.09
C LEU A 419 -13.97 20.90 -33.29
N ILE A 420 -15.29 21.22 -33.35
CA ILE A 420 -16.14 20.86 -34.50
C ILE A 420 -15.68 21.64 -35.76
N GLU A 421 -15.45 22.95 -35.64
CA GLU A 421 -14.96 23.81 -36.74
C GLU A 421 -13.66 23.29 -37.35
N PHE A 422 -12.77 22.77 -36.54
CA PHE A 422 -11.52 22.15 -36.99
C PHE A 422 -11.70 20.71 -37.52
N ASN A 423 -12.93 20.23 -37.66
CA ASN A 423 -13.25 18.86 -38.08
C ASN A 423 -12.62 17.81 -37.17
N LYS A 424 -12.50 18.12 -35.86
CA LYS A 424 -11.95 17.26 -34.82
C LYS A 424 -12.99 16.86 -33.77
N GLY A 425 -14.23 17.29 -33.96
CA GLY A 425 -15.38 16.90 -33.16
C GLY A 425 -16.60 16.63 -34.03
N TYR A 426 -17.47 15.72 -33.62
CA TYR A 426 -18.69 15.41 -34.33
C TYR A 426 -19.81 14.96 -33.41
N VAL A 427 -21.04 15.35 -33.72
CA VAL A 427 -22.23 14.86 -33.00
C VAL A 427 -22.58 13.46 -33.50
N CYS A 428 -22.83 12.56 -32.55
CA CYS A 428 -23.20 11.16 -32.80
C CYS A 428 -24.53 10.86 -32.13
N LYS A 429 -25.44 10.27 -32.87
CA LYS A 429 -26.75 9.83 -32.41
C LYS A 429 -26.87 8.31 -32.31
N CYS A 430 -25.76 7.59 -32.39
CA CYS A 430 -25.76 6.14 -32.21
C CYS A 430 -26.11 5.77 -30.77
N SER A 431 -26.86 4.69 -30.61
CA SER A 431 -27.11 4.07 -29.32
C SER A 431 -25.80 3.56 -28.66
N GLY A 432 -25.81 3.35 -27.36
CA GLY A 432 -24.63 2.82 -26.63
C GLY A 432 -24.14 1.48 -27.19
N ASP A 433 -25.05 0.61 -27.66
CA ASP A 433 -24.64 -0.67 -28.21
C ASP A 433 -24.09 -0.58 -29.65
N GLU A 434 -24.56 0.38 -30.43
CA GLU A 434 -23.93 0.71 -31.73
C GLU A 434 -22.55 1.28 -31.57
N ILE A 435 -22.35 2.15 -30.58
CA ILE A 435 -21.02 2.69 -30.24
C ILE A 435 -20.06 1.57 -29.83
N LYS A 436 -20.51 0.61 -29.01
CA LYS A 436 -19.69 -0.58 -28.64
C LYS A 436 -19.31 -1.38 -29.89
N ARG A 437 -20.32 -1.72 -30.74
CA ARG A 437 -20.06 -2.45 -32.00
C ARG A 437 -19.06 -1.70 -32.89
N ASN A 438 -19.25 -0.40 -33.07
CA ASN A 438 -18.36 0.41 -33.88
C ASN A 438 -16.92 0.51 -33.33
N ARG A 439 -16.75 0.33 -32.02
CA ARG A 439 -15.46 0.18 -31.35
C ARG A 439 -14.91 -1.24 -31.37
N GLY A 440 -15.55 -2.18 -32.07
CA GLY A 440 -15.13 -3.57 -32.12
C GLY A 440 -15.37 -4.33 -30.81
N VAL A 441 -16.30 -3.86 -29.97
CA VAL A 441 -16.69 -4.50 -28.70
C VAL A 441 -18.07 -5.11 -28.84
N ASP A 442 -18.24 -6.38 -28.52
CA ASP A 442 -19.54 -7.04 -28.48
C ASP A 442 -20.41 -6.42 -27.37
N PRO A 443 -21.62 -5.89 -27.69
CA PRO A 443 -22.44 -5.18 -26.71
C PRO A 443 -23.03 -6.08 -25.62
N VAL A 444 -23.13 -7.39 -25.84
CA VAL A 444 -23.70 -8.37 -24.91
C VAL A 444 -22.62 -8.91 -23.98
N THR A 445 -21.50 -9.35 -24.55
CA THR A 445 -20.40 -9.97 -23.76
C THR A 445 -19.37 -8.97 -23.24
N GLY A 446 -19.32 -7.77 -23.83
CA GLY A 446 -18.31 -6.76 -23.52
C GLY A 446 -16.90 -7.13 -24.01
N GLN A 447 -16.74 -8.20 -24.80
CA GLN A 447 -15.44 -8.67 -25.28
C GLN A 447 -14.99 -7.85 -26.51
N PRO A 448 -13.72 -7.39 -26.53
CA PRO A 448 -13.13 -6.80 -27.71
C PRO A 448 -12.77 -7.90 -28.73
N GLY A 449 -12.74 -7.57 -30.03
CA GLY A 449 -12.29 -8.50 -31.07
C GLY A 449 -12.96 -8.27 -32.42
N GLY A 450 -13.93 -7.35 -32.50
CA GLY A 450 -14.52 -6.93 -33.76
C GLY A 450 -13.69 -5.86 -34.49
N GLU A 451 -13.98 -5.67 -35.76
CA GLU A 451 -13.41 -4.57 -36.56
C GLU A 451 -13.92 -3.22 -36.05
N ARG A 452 -13.02 -2.25 -35.89
CA ARG A 452 -13.35 -0.88 -35.54
C ARG A 452 -13.69 -0.07 -36.79
N ARG A 453 -14.81 0.63 -36.76
CA ARG A 453 -15.31 1.39 -37.89
C ARG A 453 -15.95 2.71 -37.48
N ALA A 454 -15.86 3.70 -38.37
CA ALA A 454 -16.56 4.96 -38.19
C ALA A 454 -18.10 4.72 -38.26
N CYS A 455 -18.85 5.47 -37.45
CA CYS A 455 -20.30 5.52 -37.61
C CYS A 455 -20.66 6.49 -38.77
N GLU A 456 -21.89 6.39 -39.28
CA GLU A 456 -22.41 7.24 -40.34
C GLU A 456 -22.34 8.74 -40.05
N HIS A 457 -22.43 9.13 -38.77
CA HIS A 457 -22.40 10.54 -38.38
C HIS A 457 -21.01 11.18 -38.48
N ARG A 458 -19.93 10.39 -38.42
CA ARG A 458 -18.54 10.90 -38.24
C ARG A 458 -18.07 11.81 -39.38
N GLU A 459 -18.52 11.56 -40.60
CA GLU A 459 -18.09 12.27 -41.78
C GLU A 459 -19.17 13.22 -42.35
N LEU A 460 -20.24 13.50 -41.58
CA LEU A 460 -21.22 14.51 -41.95
C LEU A 460 -20.59 15.92 -41.99
N PRO A 461 -21.23 16.91 -42.70
CA PRO A 461 -20.69 18.25 -42.78
C PRO A 461 -20.55 18.94 -41.43
N ILE A 462 -19.51 19.78 -41.30
CA ILE A 462 -19.25 20.58 -40.07
C ILE A 462 -20.49 21.40 -39.69
N SER A 463 -21.16 22.03 -40.67
CA SER A 463 -22.38 22.80 -40.43
C SER A 463 -23.52 21.99 -39.79
N TRP A 464 -23.67 20.71 -40.16
CA TRP A 464 -24.63 19.81 -39.55
C TRP A 464 -24.25 19.54 -38.07
N HIS A 465 -22.98 19.30 -37.79
CA HIS A 465 -22.53 19.05 -36.41
C HIS A 465 -22.69 20.28 -35.52
N LEU A 466 -22.43 21.49 -36.04
CA LEU A 466 -22.64 22.75 -35.29
C LEU A 466 -24.12 22.95 -34.98
N GLU A 467 -25.02 22.70 -35.93
CA GLU A 467 -26.46 22.77 -35.72
C GLU A 467 -26.95 21.75 -34.68
N GLU A 468 -26.52 20.50 -34.80
CA GLU A 468 -26.88 19.43 -33.86
C GLU A 468 -26.31 19.68 -32.46
N PHE A 469 -25.10 20.18 -32.32
CA PHE A 469 -24.50 20.51 -31.03
C PHE A 469 -25.26 21.69 -30.37
N LYS A 470 -25.73 22.65 -31.20
CA LYS A 470 -26.60 23.70 -30.69
C LYS A 470 -27.96 23.13 -30.21
N LYS A 471 -28.56 22.21 -30.93
CA LYS A 471 -29.79 21.52 -30.52
C LYS A 471 -29.61 20.74 -29.22
N MET A 472 -28.42 20.12 -29.00
CA MET A 472 -28.08 19.47 -27.73
C MET A 472 -28.07 20.51 -26.58
N HIS A 473 -27.43 21.67 -26.80
CA HIS A 473 -27.38 22.77 -25.82
C HIS A 473 -28.77 23.33 -25.51
N ASP A 474 -29.60 23.53 -26.55
CA ASP A 474 -30.94 24.10 -26.43
C ASP A 474 -31.96 23.11 -25.81
N GLY A 475 -31.51 21.88 -25.45
CA GLY A 475 -32.35 20.89 -24.75
C GLY A 475 -33.34 20.15 -25.67
N VAL A 476 -33.07 20.10 -26.97
CA VAL A 476 -33.92 19.35 -27.93
C VAL A 476 -33.80 17.83 -27.71
N TYR A 477 -32.64 17.35 -27.27
CA TYR A 477 -32.34 15.93 -27.10
C TYR A 477 -32.51 15.48 -25.65
N GLN A 478 -32.96 14.23 -25.47
CA GLN A 478 -32.97 13.55 -24.18
C GLN A 478 -31.62 12.86 -23.90
N PRO A 479 -31.30 12.53 -22.63
CA PRO A 479 -30.12 11.74 -22.29
C PRO A 479 -30.03 10.45 -23.11
N GLY A 480 -28.88 10.25 -23.75
CA GLY A 480 -28.63 9.08 -24.61
C GLY A 480 -28.98 9.24 -26.10
N GLU A 481 -29.71 10.28 -26.49
CA GLU A 481 -30.09 10.49 -27.91
C GLU A 481 -28.99 11.14 -28.75
N ALA A 482 -28.18 11.99 -28.15
CA ALA A 482 -27.07 12.66 -28.83
C ALA A 482 -25.88 12.90 -27.88
N ILE A 483 -24.68 12.74 -28.42
CA ILE A 483 -23.41 13.04 -27.74
C ILE A 483 -22.47 13.75 -28.71
N LEU A 484 -21.59 14.63 -28.18
CA LEU A 484 -20.43 15.12 -28.94
C LEU A 484 -19.26 14.18 -28.72
N ARG A 485 -18.62 13.74 -29.81
CA ARG A 485 -17.42 12.89 -29.76
C ARG A 485 -16.23 13.60 -30.36
N MET A 486 -15.05 13.33 -29.81
CA MET A 486 -13.74 13.74 -30.33
C MET A 486 -13.41 12.86 -31.54
N LYS A 487 -13.07 13.46 -32.70
CA LYS A 487 -12.72 12.75 -33.93
C LYS A 487 -11.24 12.36 -33.89
N GLN A 488 -10.95 11.29 -33.15
CA GLN A 488 -9.59 10.78 -32.87
C GLN A 488 -9.22 9.67 -33.88
N ASP A 489 -8.31 8.78 -33.50
CA ASP A 489 -7.86 7.66 -34.33
C ASP A 489 -8.47 6.32 -33.89
N LEU A 490 -9.46 5.85 -34.65
CA LEU A 490 -10.14 4.57 -34.38
C LEU A 490 -9.22 3.35 -34.57
N GLN A 491 -8.09 3.47 -35.28
CA GLN A 491 -7.16 2.37 -35.49
C GLN A 491 -6.02 2.36 -34.46
N ASN A 492 -5.96 3.37 -33.59
CA ASN A 492 -4.98 3.42 -32.52
C ASN A 492 -5.10 2.19 -31.62
N PRO A 493 -3.99 1.57 -31.14
CA PRO A 493 -4.03 0.48 -30.19
C PRO A 493 -4.66 0.87 -28.82
N SER A 494 -4.61 2.15 -28.43
CA SER A 494 -5.20 2.63 -27.18
C SER A 494 -6.70 2.88 -27.32
N PRO A 495 -7.56 2.26 -26.48
CA PRO A 495 -8.99 2.54 -26.44
C PRO A 495 -9.33 4.01 -26.14
N GLN A 496 -8.40 4.73 -25.52
CA GLN A 496 -8.54 6.15 -25.19
C GLN A 496 -8.42 7.08 -26.39
N MET A 497 -8.15 6.52 -27.58
CA MET A 497 -8.14 7.23 -28.86
C MET A 497 -9.32 6.86 -29.79
N TRP A 498 -10.29 6.06 -29.29
CA TRP A 498 -11.42 5.59 -30.13
C TRP A 498 -12.62 6.52 -30.05
N ASP A 499 -12.45 7.75 -30.47
CA ASP A 499 -13.48 8.79 -30.49
C ASP A 499 -14.21 8.92 -29.15
N LEU A 500 -13.51 9.39 -28.12
CA LEU A 500 -14.07 9.60 -26.79
C LEU A 500 -15.21 10.63 -26.82
N ILE A 501 -16.10 10.52 -25.83
CA ILE A 501 -17.21 11.46 -25.67
C ILE A 501 -16.67 12.77 -25.07
N ALA A 502 -16.95 13.90 -25.69
CA ALA A 502 -16.63 15.23 -25.19
C ALA A 502 -17.78 15.84 -24.38
N TYR A 503 -19.03 15.74 -24.90
CA TYR A 503 -20.24 16.23 -24.23
C TYR A 503 -21.37 15.21 -24.26
N ARG A 504 -22.17 15.22 -23.20
CA ARG A 504 -23.38 14.39 -23.04
C ARG A 504 -24.57 15.25 -22.61
N VAL A 505 -25.77 14.85 -22.97
CA VAL A 505 -27.03 15.44 -22.49
C VAL A 505 -27.36 14.85 -21.13
N LEU A 506 -27.65 15.69 -20.13
CA LEU A 506 -28.13 15.29 -18.80
C LEU A 506 -29.33 16.13 -18.38
N ASN A 507 -30.33 15.50 -17.78
CA ASN A 507 -31.51 16.19 -17.23
C ASN A 507 -31.36 16.38 -15.71
N ALA A 508 -30.37 17.17 -15.31
CA ALA A 508 -30.08 17.44 -13.91
C ALA A 508 -29.78 18.93 -13.68
N THR A 509 -30.24 19.47 -12.57
CA THR A 509 -29.91 20.82 -12.13
C THR A 509 -28.51 20.80 -11.49
N HIS A 510 -27.62 21.61 -12.02
CA HIS A 510 -26.25 21.67 -11.50
C HIS A 510 -26.19 22.51 -10.22
N PRO A 511 -25.50 22.04 -9.16
CA PRO A 511 -25.45 22.75 -7.87
C PRO A 511 -25.04 24.22 -7.93
N ARG A 512 -24.15 24.59 -8.88
CA ARG A 512 -23.60 25.94 -9.01
C ARG A 512 -24.17 26.75 -10.19
N THR A 513 -24.42 26.09 -11.32
CA THR A 513 -24.89 26.79 -12.54
C THR A 513 -26.40 26.71 -12.75
N GLY A 514 -27.12 26.00 -11.90
CA GLY A 514 -28.56 25.80 -12.00
C GLY A 514 -28.94 25.08 -13.31
N ASP A 515 -29.99 25.56 -13.95
CA ASP A 515 -30.54 24.97 -15.19
C ASP A 515 -30.00 25.60 -16.47
N LYS A 516 -28.87 26.38 -16.37
CA LYS A 516 -28.25 27.06 -17.51
C LYS A 516 -27.81 26.08 -18.59
N TRP A 517 -27.34 24.88 -18.19
CA TRP A 517 -26.79 23.88 -19.08
C TRP A 517 -27.73 22.67 -19.17
N LYS A 518 -27.88 22.12 -20.37
CA LYS A 518 -28.55 20.86 -20.67
C LYS A 518 -27.55 19.81 -21.16
N ILE A 519 -26.33 20.24 -21.46
CA ILE A 519 -25.20 19.40 -21.85
C ILE A 519 -24.03 19.65 -20.90
N TYR A 520 -23.32 18.57 -20.60
CA TYR A 520 -22.17 18.60 -19.68
C TYR A 520 -20.97 17.96 -20.32
N PRO A 521 -19.78 18.59 -20.19
CA PRO A 521 -18.56 18.00 -20.70
C PRO A 521 -18.18 16.76 -19.88
N THR A 522 -17.45 15.85 -20.50
CA THR A 522 -16.88 14.69 -19.79
C THR A 522 -15.53 15.05 -19.18
N TYR A 523 -15.04 14.17 -18.29
CA TYR A 523 -13.69 14.27 -17.75
C TYR A 523 -12.61 14.38 -18.83
N ASP A 524 -12.69 13.50 -19.85
CA ASP A 524 -11.68 13.44 -20.92
C ASP A 524 -11.58 14.75 -21.75
N PHE A 525 -12.67 15.50 -21.84
CA PHE A 525 -12.69 16.80 -22.52
C PHE A 525 -12.28 17.93 -21.57
N THR A 526 -12.78 17.92 -20.33
CA THR A 526 -12.64 19.03 -19.37
C THR A 526 -11.24 19.12 -18.81
N HIS A 527 -10.70 17.98 -18.35
CA HIS A 527 -9.56 17.92 -17.46
C HIS A 527 -8.29 18.58 -18.06
N CYS A 528 -7.94 18.21 -19.29
CA CYS A 528 -6.77 18.75 -19.99
C CYS A 528 -6.93 20.24 -20.32
N ILE A 529 -8.12 20.64 -20.80
CA ILE A 529 -8.38 22.04 -21.16
C ILE A 529 -8.27 22.93 -19.92
N VAL A 530 -8.89 22.53 -18.79
CA VAL A 530 -8.84 23.33 -17.57
C VAL A 530 -7.43 23.32 -16.97
N ASP A 531 -6.67 22.23 -17.05
CA ASP A 531 -5.25 22.21 -16.67
C ASP A 531 -4.44 23.28 -17.46
N SER A 532 -4.70 23.41 -18.76
CA SER A 532 -4.07 24.44 -19.59
C SER A 532 -4.52 25.86 -19.22
N LEU A 533 -5.83 26.09 -19.00
CA LEU A 533 -6.38 27.39 -18.62
C LEU A 533 -5.90 27.87 -17.26
N GLU A 534 -5.70 26.96 -16.30
CA GLU A 534 -5.18 27.26 -14.97
C GLU A 534 -3.63 27.33 -14.94
N ASN A 535 -2.97 27.15 -16.08
CA ASN A 535 -1.52 27.13 -16.21
C ASN A 535 -0.86 26.10 -15.28
N ILE A 536 -1.40 24.89 -15.22
CA ILE A 536 -0.82 23.78 -14.47
C ILE A 536 0.50 23.35 -15.15
N THR A 537 1.58 23.31 -14.38
CA THR A 537 2.90 22.89 -14.87
C THR A 537 3.09 21.38 -14.81
N HIS A 538 2.55 20.76 -13.74
CA HIS A 538 2.65 19.35 -13.46
C HIS A 538 1.26 18.78 -13.16
N SER A 539 0.70 18.06 -14.12
CA SER A 539 -0.56 17.34 -13.99
C SER A 539 -0.28 15.97 -13.35
N LEU A 540 -0.17 15.94 -12.01
CA LEU A 540 0.17 14.72 -11.27
C LEU A 540 -1.11 13.93 -10.96
N CYS A 541 -1.20 12.68 -11.45
CA CYS A 541 -2.35 11.80 -11.29
C CYS A 541 -1.92 10.35 -11.02
N THR A 542 -2.87 9.44 -10.83
CA THR A 542 -2.56 8.02 -10.64
C THR A 542 -2.37 7.28 -11.97
N THR A 543 -1.66 6.15 -11.94
CA THR A 543 -1.36 5.32 -13.12
C THR A 543 -2.59 4.81 -13.85
N GLU A 544 -3.77 4.93 -13.29
CA GLU A 544 -5.05 4.64 -13.95
C GLU A 544 -5.27 5.53 -15.19
N PHE A 545 -4.70 6.75 -15.19
CA PHE A 545 -4.80 7.73 -16.27
C PHE A 545 -3.65 7.66 -17.27
N TYR A 546 -2.75 6.67 -17.15
CA TYR A 546 -1.61 6.54 -18.07
C TYR A 546 -2.04 6.42 -19.53
N LEU A 547 -3.05 5.61 -19.81
CA LEU A 547 -3.57 5.42 -21.16
C LEU A 547 -4.29 6.68 -21.68
N SER A 548 -4.83 7.51 -20.81
CA SER A 548 -5.53 8.75 -21.18
C SER A 548 -4.57 9.87 -21.60
N ARG A 549 -3.26 9.76 -21.31
CA ARG A 549 -2.27 10.80 -21.64
C ARG A 549 -2.24 11.15 -23.12
N GLU A 550 -2.34 10.14 -24.00
CA GLU A 550 -2.32 10.34 -25.44
C GLU A 550 -3.52 11.19 -25.91
N SER A 551 -4.72 10.89 -25.41
CA SER A 551 -5.94 11.69 -25.69
C SER A 551 -5.86 13.09 -25.07
N TYR A 552 -5.31 13.21 -23.87
CA TYR A 552 -5.09 14.46 -23.15
C TYR A 552 -4.21 15.42 -23.98
N GLU A 553 -3.06 14.96 -24.45
CA GLU A 553 -2.14 15.73 -25.27
C GLU A 553 -2.72 16.03 -26.65
N TRP A 554 -3.39 15.04 -27.28
CA TRP A 554 -4.05 15.21 -28.57
C TRP A 554 -5.07 16.34 -28.53
N LEU A 555 -5.93 16.42 -27.51
CA LEU A 555 -6.96 17.45 -27.43
C LEU A 555 -6.37 18.87 -27.27
N LEU A 556 -5.34 19.03 -26.45
CA LEU A 556 -4.64 20.30 -26.28
C LEU A 556 -4.01 20.78 -27.59
N ASP A 557 -3.42 19.86 -28.35
CA ASP A 557 -2.84 20.14 -29.66
C ASP A 557 -3.89 20.58 -30.69
N GLN A 558 -5.03 19.86 -30.75
CA GLN A 558 -6.09 20.23 -31.71
C GLN A 558 -6.69 21.61 -31.39
N LEU A 559 -6.72 22.01 -30.13
CA LEU A 559 -7.28 23.29 -29.69
C LEU A 559 -6.25 24.44 -29.63
N HIS A 560 -5.00 24.16 -29.95
CA HIS A 560 -3.88 25.10 -29.87
C HIS A 560 -3.69 25.67 -28.44
N LEU A 561 -3.77 24.78 -27.44
CA LEU A 561 -3.60 25.12 -26.04
C LEU A 561 -2.20 24.75 -25.54
N PHE A 562 -1.80 25.31 -24.40
CA PHE A 562 -0.58 24.89 -23.70
C PHE A 562 -0.69 23.43 -23.31
N ARG A 563 0.29 22.62 -23.74
CA ARG A 563 0.36 21.21 -23.38
C ARG A 563 0.94 21.08 -21.98
N THR A 564 0.08 20.85 -21.01
CA THR A 564 0.46 20.52 -19.64
C THR A 564 1.08 19.11 -19.59
N ALA A 565 2.14 18.94 -18.82
CA ALA A 565 2.79 17.64 -18.70
C ALA A 565 2.10 16.76 -17.65
N GLN A 566 1.39 15.73 -18.11
CA GLN A 566 0.80 14.72 -17.25
C GLN A 566 1.86 13.69 -16.83
N ARG A 567 1.89 13.34 -15.52
CA ARG A 567 2.80 12.34 -14.94
C ARG A 567 2.06 11.51 -13.92
N GLU A 568 2.21 10.19 -14.01
CA GLU A 568 1.41 9.25 -13.26
C GLU A 568 2.23 8.53 -12.19
N PHE A 569 1.69 8.48 -10.99
CA PHE A 569 2.25 7.74 -9.85
C PHE A 569 1.32 6.61 -9.41
N GLY A 570 1.90 5.58 -8.80
CA GLY A 570 1.18 4.40 -8.33
C GLY A 570 0.21 4.72 -7.19
N ARG A 571 -1.01 4.16 -7.29
CA ARG A 571 -2.05 4.30 -6.27
C ARG A 571 -1.65 3.62 -4.95
N LEU A 572 -2.06 4.21 -3.84
CA LEU A 572 -1.99 3.60 -2.51
C LEU A 572 -3.27 2.81 -2.24
N ASN A 573 -3.13 1.51 -2.04
CA ASN A 573 -4.20 0.63 -1.60
C ASN A 573 -3.84 0.03 -0.24
N ILE A 574 -4.84 -0.16 0.61
CA ILE A 574 -4.70 -0.84 1.90
C ILE A 574 -5.42 -2.19 1.81
N THR A 575 -4.78 -3.27 2.28
CA THR A 575 -5.40 -4.60 2.34
C THR A 575 -6.36 -4.70 3.53
N GLY A 576 -7.28 -5.67 3.48
CA GLY A 576 -8.27 -5.88 4.55
C GLY A 576 -9.36 -4.82 4.59
N THR A 577 -9.52 -4.00 3.53
CA THR A 577 -10.53 -2.94 3.49
C THR A 577 -11.18 -2.79 2.11
N ILE A 578 -12.30 -2.09 2.09
CA ILE A 578 -13.02 -1.68 0.88
C ILE A 578 -12.98 -0.17 0.77
N MET A 579 -12.53 0.33 -0.39
CA MET A 579 -12.46 1.77 -0.69
C MET A 579 -13.45 2.20 -1.79
N SER A 580 -14.17 1.26 -2.40
CA SER A 580 -15.15 1.55 -3.44
C SER A 580 -16.39 2.23 -2.84
N LYS A 581 -16.75 3.42 -3.34
CA LYS A 581 -17.94 4.20 -2.93
C LYS A 581 -19.20 3.34 -2.91
N ARG A 582 -19.50 2.61 -3.98
CA ARG A 582 -20.70 1.76 -4.06
C ARG A 582 -20.74 0.67 -2.99
N ARG A 583 -19.60 0.08 -2.65
CA ARG A 583 -19.51 -0.97 -1.63
C ARG A 583 -19.59 -0.38 -0.22
N ILE A 584 -18.98 0.78 0.04
CA ILE A 584 -19.13 1.49 1.32
C ILE A 584 -20.58 1.88 1.54
N ALA A 585 -21.26 2.44 0.52
CA ALA A 585 -22.70 2.72 0.59
C ALA A 585 -23.53 1.47 0.96
N LYS A 586 -23.18 0.29 0.41
CA LYS A 586 -23.84 -0.96 0.80
C LYS A 586 -23.61 -1.31 2.27
N LEU A 587 -22.39 -1.12 2.82
CA LEU A 587 -22.09 -1.34 4.24
C LEU A 587 -22.91 -0.43 5.14
N VAL A 588 -23.07 0.84 4.76
CA VAL A 588 -23.91 1.82 5.49
C VAL A 588 -25.38 1.42 5.41
N ASN A 589 -25.89 1.18 4.20
CA ASN A 589 -27.30 0.84 3.98
C ASN A 589 -27.71 -0.49 4.62
N SER A 590 -26.80 -1.43 4.77
CA SER A 590 -27.04 -2.72 5.47
C SER A 590 -26.88 -2.62 6.99
N GLY A 591 -26.51 -1.46 7.54
CA GLY A 591 -26.29 -1.25 8.98
C GLY A 591 -25.05 -1.92 9.55
N VAL A 592 -24.14 -2.44 8.71
CA VAL A 592 -22.85 -3.03 9.14
C VAL A 592 -21.96 -1.97 9.77
N VAL A 593 -21.94 -0.78 9.19
CA VAL A 593 -21.28 0.42 9.73
C VAL A 593 -22.31 1.53 9.93
N ARG A 594 -22.07 2.43 10.89
CA ARG A 594 -23.01 3.50 11.23
C ARG A 594 -23.18 4.53 10.13
N ASP A 595 -22.05 4.98 9.56
CA ASP A 595 -22.01 5.98 8.49
C ASP A 595 -20.62 5.95 7.83
N TRP A 596 -20.39 6.83 6.88
CA TRP A 596 -19.13 7.00 6.15
C TRP A 596 -17.94 7.39 7.04
N ASN A 597 -18.20 7.92 8.23
CA ASN A 597 -17.19 8.25 9.24
C ASN A 597 -17.01 7.15 10.30
N ASP A 598 -17.56 5.94 10.11
CA ASP A 598 -17.38 4.84 11.05
C ASP A 598 -15.89 4.50 11.19
N PRO A 599 -15.33 4.49 12.41
CA PRO A 599 -13.89 4.28 12.64
C PRO A 599 -13.30 2.97 12.12
N ARG A 600 -14.12 2.02 11.69
CA ARG A 600 -13.70 0.76 11.05
C ARG A 600 -13.41 0.89 9.54
N LEU A 601 -13.84 2.00 8.92
CA LEU A 601 -13.58 2.31 7.52
C LEU A 601 -12.22 3.00 7.35
N PHE A 602 -11.76 3.12 6.08
CA PHE A 602 -10.53 3.83 5.70
C PHE A 602 -10.82 5.09 4.86
N THR A 603 -12.01 5.69 5.05
CA THR A 603 -12.23 7.08 4.63
C THR A 603 -11.41 8.01 5.51
N LEU A 604 -11.03 9.19 5.01
CA LEU A 604 -10.27 10.15 5.83
C LEU A 604 -11.08 10.64 7.03
N GLU A 605 -12.40 10.79 6.87
CA GLU A 605 -13.32 11.11 7.97
C GLU A 605 -13.31 10.03 9.06
N SER A 606 -13.29 8.76 8.66
CA SER A 606 -13.22 7.63 9.59
C SER A 606 -11.89 7.58 10.35
N LEU A 607 -10.77 7.76 9.62
CA LEU A 607 -9.44 7.78 10.22
C LEU A 607 -9.28 8.96 11.16
N LYS A 608 -9.80 10.13 10.80
CA LYS A 608 -9.86 11.30 11.66
C LYS A 608 -10.66 11.00 12.93
N ARG A 609 -11.91 10.53 12.82
CA ARG A 609 -12.76 10.16 13.96
C ARG A 609 -12.13 9.09 14.85
N ARG A 610 -11.42 8.11 14.25
CA ARG A 610 -10.65 7.10 14.99
C ARG A 610 -9.45 7.68 15.74
N GLY A 611 -9.08 8.93 15.47
CA GLY A 611 -8.00 9.64 16.12
C GLY A 611 -6.63 9.52 15.47
N PHE A 612 -6.54 9.10 14.21
CA PHE A 612 -5.26 9.07 13.49
C PHE A 612 -4.73 10.50 13.31
N PRO A 613 -3.49 10.81 13.77
CA PRO A 613 -2.92 12.13 13.55
C PRO A 613 -2.62 12.36 12.06
N PRO A 614 -2.96 13.53 11.49
CA PRO A 614 -2.62 13.84 10.10
C PRO A 614 -1.12 13.77 9.83
N SER A 615 -0.28 14.24 10.76
CA SER A 615 1.19 14.14 10.68
C SER A 615 1.67 12.69 10.54
N ALA A 616 1.05 11.74 11.27
CA ALA A 616 1.38 10.32 11.16
C ALA A 616 1.05 9.74 9.79
N ILE A 617 -0.07 10.16 9.19
CA ILE A 617 -0.48 9.74 7.84
C ILE A 617 0.52 10.27 6.80
N LEU A 618 0.89 11.55 6.87
CA LEU A 618 1.85 12.16 5.93
C LEU A 618 3.25 11.54 6.07
N SER A 619 3.73 11.34 7.29
CA SER A 619 5.00 10.66 7.57
C SER A 619 5.00 9.23 7.02
N PHE A 620 3.90 8.49 7.21
CA PHE A 620 3.74 7.16 6.62
C PHE A 620 3.85 7.18 5.09
N ILE A 621 3.16 8.11 4.42
CA ILE A 621 3.22 8.24 2.95
C ILE A 621 4.65 8.57 2.49
N ASN A 622 5.35 9.46 3.20
CA ASN A 622 6.75 9.77 2.91
C ASN A 622 7.65 8.52 2.97
N THR A 623 7.45 7.66 3.99
CA THR A 623 8.24 6.42 4.11
C THR A 623 7.98 5.42 2.99
N LEU A 624 6.78 5.44 2.37
CA LEU A 624 6.47 4.62 1.21
C LEU A 624 7.15 5.14 -0.06
N GLY A 625 7.37 6.44 -0.13
CA GLY A 625 7.85 7.12 -1.32
C GLY A 625 6.83 7.12 -2.46
N VAL A 626 7.23 7.67 -3.61
CA VAL A 626 6.41 7.73 -4.82
C VAL A 626 7.08 6.97 -5.94
N THR A 627 6.37 6.02 -6.50
CA THR A 627 6.79 5.21 -7.66
C THR A 627 5.62 5.09 -8.63
N THR A 628 5.86 4.59 -9.82
CA THR A 628 4.81 4.29 -10.82
C THR A 628 4.04 3.00 -10.51
N SER A 629 4.53 2.15 -9.62
CA SER A 629 3.87 0.88 -9.27
C SER A 629 2.74 1.09 -8.27
N SER A 630 1.58 0.48 -8.51
CA SER A 630 0.52 0.38 -7.50
C SER A 630 0.99 -0.45 -6.32
N THR A 631 0.75 0.03 -5.10
CA THR A 631 1.26 -0.60 -3.89
C THR A 631 0.08 -1.02 -3.01
N ASN A 632 0.03 -2.31 -2.67
CA ASN A 632 -0.91 -2.86 -1.69
C ASN A 632 -0.19 -2.95 -0.34
N ILE A 633 -0.63 -2.17 0.62
CA ILE A 633 -0.03 -2.07 1.96
C ILE A 633 -0.96 -2.73 2.97
N GLN A 634 -0.40 -3.53 3.87
CA GLN A 634 -1.16 -4.09 4.99
C GLN A 634 -1.60 -2.97 5.95
N ALA A 635 -2.83 -3.04 6.43
CA ALA A 635 -3.37 -2.07 7.40
C ALA A 635 -2.50 -1.98 8.67
N SER A 636 -1.93 -3.10 9.11
CA SER A 636 -1.01 -3.18 10.26
C SER A 636 0.26 -2.32 10.09
N ARG A 637 0.73 -2.11 8.85
CA ARG A 637 1.88 -1.23 8.59
C ARG A 637 1.52 0.24 8.81
N LEU A 638 0.33 0.67 8.40
CA LEU A 638 -0.18 2.01 8.70
C LEU A 638 -0.38 2.19 10.22
N GLU A 639 -1.01 1.21 10.88
CA GLU A 639 -1.21 1.25 12.34
C GLU A 639 0.11 1.27 13.11
N THR A 640 1.15 0.59 12.61
CA THR A 640 2.50 0.64 13.20
C THR A 640 3.12 2.04 13.07
N ALA A 641 2.96 2.71 11.93
CA ALA A 641 3.45 4.08 11.76
C ALA A 641 2.72 5.06 12.70
N VAL A 642 1.39 4.94 12.79
CA VAL A 642 0.56 5.73 13.73
C VAL A 642 0.98 5.47 15.19
N ARG A 643 1.20 4.21 15.57
CA ARG A 643 1.66 3.84 16.92
C ARG A 643 3.00 4.48 17.26
N ARG A 644 3.98 4.44 16.34
CA ARG A 644 5.29 5.09 16.56
C ARG A 644 5.14 6.58 16.76
N TYR A 645 4.34 7.23 15.94
CA TYR A 645 4.07 8.66 16.08
C TYR A 645 3.42 8.98 17.44
N LEU A 646 2.39 8.22 17.83
CA LEU A 646 1.70 8.42 19.12
C LEU A 646 2.60 8.11 20.31
N GLU A 647 3.52 7.12 20.20
CA GLU A 647 4.49 6.83 21.27
C GLU A 647 5.32 8.06 21.65
N ASP A 648 5.63 8.92 20.69
CA ASP A 648 6.46 10.12 20.93
C ASP A 648 5.62 11.36 21.27
N THR A 649 4.35 11.41 20.91
CA THR A 649 3.59 12.66 20.85
C THR A 649 2.43 12.78 21.83
N VAL A 650 2.07 11.71 22.56
CA VAL A 650 0.92 11.78 23.47
C VAL A 650 1.28 11.51 24.93
N PRO A 651 0.51 12.08 25.89
CA PRO A 651 0.67 11.78 27.31
C PRO A 651 0.17 10.38 27.63
N ARG A 652 0.58 9.85 28.80
CA ARG A 652 0.16 8.56 29.31
C ARG A 652 -0.78 8.74 30.48
N LEU A 653 -1.91 8.02 30.47
CA LEU A 653 -2.90 7.98 31.54
C LEU A 653 -3.21 6.54 31.94
N MET A 654 -3.70 6.36 33.15
CA MET A 654 -4.25 5.09 33.60
C MET A 654 -5.73 5.00 33.21
N LEU A 655 -6.11 3.92 32.53
CA LEU A 655 -7.47 3.62 32.09
C LEU A 655 -7.75 2.14 32.41
N VAL A 656 -8.70 1.89 33.28
CA VAL A 656 -9.16 0.55 33.66
C VAL A 656 -10.41 0.21 32.86
N LEU A 657 -10.32 -0.79 31.99
CA LEU A 657 -11.38 -1.12 31.04
C LEU A 657 -12.54 -1.90 31.67
N ASP A 658 -12.21 -2.91 32.50
CA ASP A 658 -13.18 -3.71 33.24
C ASP A 658 -12.82 -3.64 34.72
N PRO A 659 -13.26 -2.57 35.43
CA PRO A 659 -12.84 -2.33 36.81
C PRO A 659 -13.40 -3.35 37.78
N ILE A 660 -12.52 -3.81 38.69
CA ILE A 660 -12.88 -4.54 39.90
C ILE A 660 -12.35 -3.79 41.12
N GLU A 661 -13.20 -3.64 42.11
CA GLU A 661 -12.85 -2.94 43.36
C GLU A 661 -11.86 -3.75 44.17
N VAL A 662 -10.82 -3.10 44.66
CA VAL A 662 -9.80 -3.65 45.56
C VAL A 662 -9.87 -2.85 46.85
N CYS A 663 -10.29 -3.51 47.95
CA CYS A 663 -10.30 -2.95 49.30
C CYS A 663 -8.99 -3.33 50.04
N ILE A 664 -8.37 -2.30 50.59
CA ILE A 664 -7.10 -2.45 51.31
C ILE A 664 -7.43 -2.39 52.80
N ASP A 665 -7.61 -3.56 53.42
CA ASP A 665 -8.25 -3.71 54.72
C ASP A 665 -7.43 -3.16 55.91
N ASN A 666 -6.14 -2.95 55.74
CA ASN A 666 -5.26 -2.44 56.78
C ASN A 666 -4.87 -0.93 56.57
N LEU A 667 -5.66 -0.19 55.76
CA LEU A 667 -5.57 1.25 55.66
C LEU A 667 -6.87 1.91 56.17
N ASP A 668 -6.76 3.04 56.84
CA ASP A 668 -7.92 3.78 57.39
C ASP A 668 -8.78 4.35 56.24
N ASP A 669 -10.05 4.61 56.50
CA ASP A 669 -11.03 5.10 55.50
C ASP A 669 -10.69 6.49 54.94
N ASP A 670 -9.92 7.27 55.68
CA ASP A 670 -9.47 8.61 55.30
C ASP A 670 -8.03 8.61 54.73
N PHE A 671 -7.41 7.42 54.60
CA PHE A 671 -6.05 7.32 54.08
C PHE A 671 -5.94 7.86 52.66
N GLU A 672 -5.02 8.80 52.46
CA GLU A 672 -4.66 9.33 51.15
C GLU A 672 -3.14 9.42 50.99
N LEU A 673 -2.65 9.07 49.84
CA LEU A 673 -1.25 9.20 49.46
C LEU A 673 -1.15 9.78 48.05
N ASP A 674 -0.45 10.88 47.93
CA ASP A 674 -0.17 11.51 46.64
C ASP A 674 0.96 10.76 45.88
N CYS A 675 0.60 10.20 44.72
CA CYS A 675 1.52 9.50 43.85
C CYS A 675 1.86 10.36 42.62
N GLU A 676 3.11 10.83 42.53
CA GLU A 676 3.58 11.62 41.39
C GLU A 676 3.97 10.72 40.19
N LEU A 677 3.35 10.94 39.05
CA LEU A 677 3.63 10.27 37.78
C LEU A 677 3.96 11.28 36.69
N PRO A 678 5.00 11.05 35.85
CA PRO A 678 5.17 11.86 34.65
C PRO A 678 4.07 11.53 33.64
N TYR A 679 3.60 12.55 32.89
CA TYR A 679 2.73 12.28 31.74
C TYR A 679 3.43 11.48 30.66
N LYS A 680 4.76 11.64 30.56
CA LYS A 680 5.58 10.84 29.64
C LYS A 680 6.95 10.57 30.26
N GLN A 681 7.30 9.32 30.41
CA GLN A 681 8.60 8.93 30.94
C GLN A 681 9.73 9.29 29.93
N GLY A 682 10.71 10.04 30.38
CA GLY A 682 11.85 10.44 29.57
C GLY A 682 11.64 11.68 28.70
N ASN A 683 10.49 12.34 28.81
CA ASN A 683 10.22 13.64 28.20
C ASN A 683 9.50 14.56 29.18
N ASP A 684 10.25 15.48 29.76
CA ASP A 684 9.74 16.40 30.78
C ASP A 684 8.85 17.54 30.21
N GLU A 685 8.82 17.73 28.88
CA GLU A 685 7.96 18.72 28.23
C GLU A 685 6.45 18.46 28.48
N PHE A 686 6.09 17.19 28.73
CA PHE A 686 4.70 16.83 29.06
C PHE A 686 4.33 17.14 30.52
N GLY A 687 5.31 17.38 31.39
CA GLY A 687 5.10 17.63 32.83
C GLY A 687 4.77 16.36 33.62
N LYS A 688 4.29 16.61 34.86
CA LYS A 688 3.93 15.56 35.83
C LYS A 688 2.51 15.79 36.32
N ARG A 689 1.93 14.75 36.88
CA ARG A 689 0.60 14.75 37.53
C ARG A 689 0.63 14.00 38.84
N THR A 690 -0.33 14.28 39.71
CA THR A 690 -0.53 13.60 40.97
C THR A 690 -1.83 12.78 40.91
N VAL A 691 -1.75 11.51 41.30
CA VAL A 691 -2.91 10.62 41.47
C VAL A 691 -3.03 10.23 42.93
N LYS A 692 -4.21 10.38 43.52
CA LYS A 692 -4.48 10.02 44.92
C LYS A 692 -4.70 8.51 45.07
N PHE A 693 -3.84 7.87 45.84
CA PHE A 693 -4.01 6.48 46.27
C PHE A 693 -4.78 6.47 47.62
N THR A 694 -5.79 5.62 47.73
CA THR A 694 -6.69 5.50 48.89
C THR A 694 -6.84 4.05 49.32
N ASN A 695 -7.59 3.80 50.39
CA ASN A 695 -7.91 2.44 50.84
C ASN A 695 -8.82 1.65 49.88
N LYS A 696 -9.38 2.29 48.81
CA LYS A 696 -10.18 1.65 47.77
C LYS A 696 -9.67 2.09 46.38
N VAL A 697 -9.23 1.11 45.61
CA VAL A 697 -8.79 1.31 44.25
C VAL A 697 -9.48 0.35 43.29
N TYR A 698 -9.43 0.66 42.00
CA TYR A 698 -9.92 -0.20 40.93
C TYR A 698 -8.75 -0.62 40.07
N ILE A 699 -8.70 -1.93 39.78
CA ILE A 699 -7.77 -2.55 38.83
C ILE A 699 -8.54 -3.18 37.68
N ASP A 700 -7.89 -3.52 36.59
CA ASP A 700 -8.53 -4.27 35.52
C ASP A 700 -8.78 -5.71 35.98
N ARG A 701 -9.97 -6.27 35.75
CA ARG A 701 -10.33 -7.62 36.14
C ARG A 701 -9.32 -8.67 35.66
N THR A 702 -8.73 -8.45 34.50
CA THR A 702 -7.70 -9.31 33.93
C THR A 702 -6.35 -9.25 34.68
N ASP A 703 -6.18 -8.32 35.60
CA ASP A 703 -5.00 -8.22 36.47
C ASP A 703 -5.10 -9.07 37.74
N PHE A 704 -6.20 -9.82 37.92
CA PHE A 704 -6.39 -10.80 39.02
C PHE A 704 -6.70 -12.18 38.45
N SER A 705 -6.16 -13.23 39.11
CA SER A 705 -6.50 -14.64 38.87
C SER A 705 -6.67 -15.38 40.17
N GLU A 706 -7.74 -16.22 40.28
CA GLU A 706 -7.91 -17.15 41.38
C GLU A 706 -6.97 -18.35 41.30
N ASP A 707 -6.47 -18.67 40.10
CA ASP A 707 -5.48 -19.72 39.91
C ASP A 707 -4.12 -19.27 40.44
N ALA A 708 -3.85 -19.74 41.67
CA ALA A 708 -2.61 -19.41 42.37
C ALA A 708 -1.37 -20.14 41.80
N ASP A 709 -1.57 -21.20 41.04
CA ASP A 709 -0.52 -22.10 40.53
C ASP A 709 -0.10 -21.77 39.07
N ASP A 710 -0.81 -20.88 38.39
CA ASP A 710 -0.41 -20.45 37.06
C ASP A 710 0.88 -19.61 37.10
N LYS A 711 2.00 -20.28 36.86
CA LYS A 711 3.35 -19.64 36.82
C LYS A 711 3.52 -18.65 35.65
N SER A 712 2.66 -18.69 34.65
CA SER A 712 2.67 -17.75 33.52
C SER A 712 1.98 -16.42 33.84
N PHE A 713 1.14 -16.39 34.87
CA PHE A 713 0.45 -15.20 35.33
C PHE A 713 1.32 -14.41 36.32
N PHE A 714 1.71 -13.20 35.94
CA PHE A 714 2.64 -12.37 36.72
C PHE A 714 1.96 -11.28 37.56
N ARG A 715 0.61 -11.25 37.63
CA ARG A 715 -0.17 -10.21 38.31
C ARG A 715 -0.69 -10.74 39.65
N LEU A 716 -1.74 -10.14 40.19
CA LEU A 716 -2.25 -10.50 41.52
C LEU A 716 -2.89 -11.89 41.54
N THR A 717 -2.43 -12.75 42.42
CA THR A 717 -3.07 -14.03 42.75
C THR A 717 -3.02 -14.26 44.25
N ALA A 718 -3.65 -15.34 44.76
CA ALA A 718 -3.57 -15.71 46.18
C ALA A 718 -2.13 -15.87 46.67
N ASN A 719 -1.20 -16.36 45.84
CA ASN A 719 0.18 -16.63 46.18
C ASN A 719 1.17 -15.58 45.67
N GLN A 720 0.71 -14.57 44.91
CA GLN A 720 1.57 -13.61 44.27
C GLN A 720 1.11 -12.18 44.52
N PRO A 721 1.91 -11.39 45.25
CA PRO A 721 1.66 -9.98 45.48
C PRO A 721 1.93 -9.16 44.20
N VAL A 722 1.29 -7.99 44.08
CA VAL A 722 1.43 -7.08 42.97
C VAL A 722 1.79 -5.69 43.42
N GLY A 723 2.62 -4.98 42.64
CA GLY A 723 2.86 -3.54 42.79
C GLY A 723 1.85 -2.72 42.03
N LEU A 724 1.41 -1.60 42.59
CA LEU A 724 0.69 -0.57 41.86
C LEU A 724 1.66 0.49 41.39
N LEU A 725 1.42 1.05 40.20
CA LEU A 725 2.32 2.06 39.61
C LEU A 725 2.51 3.25 40.57
N LYS A 726 3.75 3.50 40.97
CA LYS A 726 4.16 4.59 41.87
C LYS A 726 3.66 4.50 43.30
N VAL A 727 2.91 3.47 43.67
CA VAL A 727 2.61 3.19 45.09
C VAL A 727 3.84 2.54 45.70
N PRO A 728 4.32 3.03 46.90
CA PRO A 728 5.59 2.59 47.48
C PRO A 728 5.65 1.13 47.92
N LYS A 729 4.51 0.58 48.26
CA LYS A 729 4.42 -0.77 48.79
C LYS A 729 3.53 -1.67 47.92
N VAL A 730 3.68 -2.97 48.06
CA VAL A 730 2.92 -3.93 47.29
C VAL A 730 1.61 -4.28 47.98
N LEU A 731 0.68 -4.82 47.20
CA LEU A 731 -0.56 -5.40 47.71
C LEU A 731 -0.45 -6.93 47.79
N ILE A 732 -0.83 -7.47 48.96
CA ILE A 732 -0.85 -8.90 49.22
C ILE A 732 -2.31 -9.35 49.30
N PHE A 733 -2.68 -10.37 48.53
CA PHE A 733 -4.04 -10.92 48.51
C PHE A 733 -4.47 -11.43 49.89
N LYS A 734 -5.75 -11.25 50.24
CA LYS A 734 -6.39 -11.75 51.45
C LYS A 734 -7.61 -12.62 51.14
N SER A 735 -8.60 -12.10 50.43
CA SER A 735 -9.84 -12.80 50.09
C SER A 735 -10.57 -12.12 48.90
N VAL A 736 -11.63 -12.76 48.42
CA VAL A 736 -12.56 -12.19 47.43
C VAL A 736 -14.00 -12.26 47.90
N GLU A 737 -14.81 -11.28 47.48
CA GLU A 737 -16.26 -11.35 47.54
C GLU A 737 -16.82 -11.76 46.18
N LYS A 738 -17.89 -12.60 46.20
CA LYS A 738 -18.55 -13.06 44.99
C LYS A 738 -20.04 -12.78 45.04
N ASP A 739 -20.65 -12.52 43.89
CA ASP A 739 -22.09 -12.44 43.75
C ASP A 739 -22.77 -13.84 43.75
N ALA A 740 -24.08 -13.85 43.57
CA ALA A 740 -24.89 -15.08 43.54
C ALA A 740 -24.50 -16.03 42.39
N ASP A 741 -23.93 -15.47 41.30
CA ASP A 741 -23.49 -16.21 40.09
C ASP A 741 -22.04 -16.69 40.22
N GLY A 742 -21.37 -16.42 41.36
CA GLY A 742 -19.99 -16.79 41.62
C GLY A 742 -18.95 -15.82 40.95
N LYS A 743 -19.37 -14.72 40.38
CA LYS A 743 -18.51 -13.70 39.81
C LYS A 743 -17.90 -12.83 40.91
N ILE A 744 -16.59 -12.61 40.83
CA ILE A 744 -15.88 -11.78 41.81
C ILE A 744 -16.35 -10.34 41.66
N THR A 745 -16.84 -9.75 42.76
CA THR A 745 -17.29 -8.34 42.84
C THR A 745 -16.27 -7.47 43.52
N ARG A 746 -15.48 -7.99 44.47
CA ARG A 746 -14.47 -7.24 45.20
C ARG A 746 -13.29 -8.16 45.59
N ILE A 747 -12.11 -7.54 45.69
CA ILE A 747 -10.89 -8.20 46.14
C ILE A 747 -10.43 -7.51 47.43
N HIS A 748 -10.13 -8.26 48.45
CA HIS A 748 -9.56 -7.81 49.72
C HIS A 748 -8.06 -8.07 49.71
N VAL A 749 -7.26 -7.05 50.07
CA VAL A 749 -5.81 -7.11 50.09
C VAL A 749 -5.26 -6.40 51.33
N ASN A 750 -4.01 -6.67 51.67
CA ASN A 750 -3.26 -5.92 52.67
C ASN A 750 -2.14 -5.11 51.98
N TYR A 751 -1.94 -3.88 52.41
CA TYR A 751 -0.81 -3.04 52.07
C TYR A 751 0.42 -3.47 52.90
N ASP A 752 1.51 -3.86 52.25
CA ASP A 752 2.72 -4.40 52.88
C ASP A 752 3.58 -3.30 53.54
N SER A 753 3.08 -2.67 54.60
CA SER A 753 3.76 -1.59 55.35
C SER A 753 5.16 -2.01 55.85
N GLU A 754 5.33 -3.26 56.21
CA GLU A 754 6.58 -3.80 56.78
C GLU A 754 7.60 -4.17 55.70
N SER A 755 7.27 -4.07 54.44
CA SER A 755 8.15 -4.39 53.30
C SER A 755 8.63 -5.86 53.31
N THR A 756 7.72 -6.77 53.63
CA THR A 756 8.01 -8.20 53.64
C THR A 756 8.32 -8.73 52.23
N VAL A 757 7.78 -8.10 51.20
CA VAL A 757 8.07 -8.34 49.79
C VAL A 757 9.09 -7.31 49.27
N LYS A 758 10.31 -7.72 48.99
CA LYS A 758 11.35 -6.84 48.48
C LYS A 758 11.08 -6.27 47.09
N LYS A 759 10.47 -7.03 46.22
CA LYS A 759 10.15 -6.62 44.85
C LYS A 759 9.04 -7.47 44.24
N PRO A 760 7.92 -6.87 43.77
CA PRO A 760 6.88 -7.62 43.07
C PRO A 760 7.36 -8.08 41.69
N LYS A 761 6.75 -9.08 41.11
CA LYS A 761 7.03 -9.54 39.75
C LYS A 761 6.64 -8.50 38.71
N THR A 762 5.56 -7.74 38.96
CA THR A 762 5.08 -6.69 38.06
C THR A 762 4.39 -5.54 38.79
N TYR A 763 4.22 -4.43 38.06
CA TYR A 763 3.41 -3.29 38.50
C TYR A 763 2.24 -3.12 37.51
N ILE A 764 1.04 -2.95 38.06
CA ILE A 764 -0.19 -2.76 37.29
C ILE A 764 -0.72 -1.32 37.41
N GLN A 765 -1.53 -0.90 36.43
CA GLN A 765 -2.28 0.36 36.49
C GLN A 765 -3.46 0.24 37.46
N TRP A 766 -3.90 1.38 37.97
CA TRP A 766 -4.98 1.48 38.92
C TRP A 766 -5.60 2.88 38.90
N VAL A 767 -6.83 3.00 39.37
CA VAL A 767 -7.44 4.31 39.69
C VAL A 767 -8.10 4.20 41.06
N SER A 768 -8.17 5.28 41.82
CA SER A 768 -8.87 5.23 43.09
C SER A 768 -10.30 5.75 42.98
N ASN A 769 -11.11 5.44 44.01
CA ASN A 769 -12.47 5.96 44.11
C ASN A 769 -12.57 7.49 44.22
N LYS A 770 -11.49 8.17 44.65
CA LYS A 770 -11.43 9.64 44.76
C LYS A 770 -10.79 10.35 43.57
N SER A 771 -10.07 9.62 42.73
CA SER A 771 -9.33 10.19 41.59
C SER A 771 -9.62 9.45 40.26
N SER A 772 -10.88 9.07 40.06
CA SER A 772 -11.34 8.44 38.81
C SER A 772 -12.59 9.09 38.28
N ILE A 773 -12.77 9.00 36.97
CA ILE A 773 -13.93 9.46 36.21
C ILE A 773 -14.53 8.29 35.46
N PRO A 774 -15.85 8.06 35.51
CA PRO A 774 -16.51 7.04 34.70
C PRO A 774 -16.45 7.41 33.22
N VAL A 775 -16.22 6.40 32.39
CA VAL A 775 -16.24 6.51 30.93
C VAL A 775 -17.49 5.78 30.42
N LYS A 776 -18.36 6.50 29.71
CA LYS A 776 -19.62 5.96 29.21
C LYS A 776 -19.40 4.78 28.26
N GLU A 777 -18.49 4.93 27.31
CA GLU A 777 -18.14 3.89 26.34
C GLU A 777 -16.66 3.94 25.98
N VAL A 778 -16.04 2.77 25.93
CA VAL A 778 -14.74 2.58 25.30
C VAL A 778 -14.95 1.64 24.11
N ARG A 779 -14.70 2.17 22.92
CA ARG A 779 -14.88 1.46 21.64
C ARG A 779 -13.55 0.92 21.13
N LEU A 780 -13.45 -0.40 21.06
CA LEU A 780 -12.29 -1.12 20.57
C LEU A 780 -12.55 -1.58 19.14
N TYR A 781 -11.76 -1.11 18.18
CA TYR A 781 -11.94 -1.45 16.77
C TYR A 781 -10.91 -2.49 16.32
N ASN A 782 -11.40 -3.54 15.65
CA ASN A 782 -10.64 -4.57 14.98
C ASN A 782 -10.88 -4.47 13.46
N GLN A 783 -10.26 -5.35 12.67
CA GLN A 783 -10.48 -5.38 11.23
C GLN A 783 -11.96 -5.68 10.94
N LEU A 784 -12.54 -4.88 10.01
CA LEU A 784 -13.95 -5.02 9.62
C LEU A 784 -14.22 -6.34 8.87
N PHE A 785 -13.25 -6.84 8.12
CA PHE A 785 -13.35 -8.06 7.31
C PHE A 785 -12.45 -9.17 7.85
N LYS A 786 -12.86 -10.42 7.64
CA LYS A 786 -12.07 -11.62 7.99
C LYS A 786 -10.95 -11.86 7.00
N SER A 787 -11.16 -11.54 5.70
CA SER A 787 -10.19 -11.76 4.63
C SER A 787 -9.25 -10.56 4.43
N GLU A 788 -8.04 -10.81 3.95
CA GLU A 788 -7.08 -9.75 3.58
C GLU A 788 -7.48 -9.02 2.29
N ASN A 789 -8.34 -9.58 1.45
CA ASN A 789 -8.76 -8.97 0.19
C ASN A 789 -10.29 -9.00 -0.04
N PRO A 790 -11.06 -8.33 0.80
CA PRO A 790 -12.52 -8.27 0.66
C PRO A 790 -12.95 -7.60 -0.66
N ALA A 791 -12.09 -6.78 -1.25
CA ALA A 791 -12.36 -6.11 -2.52
C ALA A 791 -12.43 -7.08 -3.72
N ALA A 792 -11.80 -8.25 -3.63
CA ALA A 792 -11.84 -9.27 -4.67
C ALA A 792 -13.10 -10.14 -4.64
N LEU A 793 -13.88 -10.10 -3.54
CA LEU A 793 -15.14 -10.83 -3.42
C LEU A 793 -16.22 -10.25 -4.33
N GLY A 794 -17.20 -11.05 -4.68
CA GLY A 794 -18.33 -10.68 -5.52
C GLY A 794 -19.10 -9.45 -5.00
N SER A 795 -20.06 -8.97 -5.81
CA SER A 795 -20.77 -7.71 -5.55
C SER A 795 -21.49 -7.65 -4.20
N ASP A 796 -21.87 -8.79 -3.62
CA ASP A 796 -22.56 -8.90 -2.33
C ASP A 796 -21.89 -9.90 -1.36
N GLU A 797 -20.99 -10.74 -1.86
CA GLU A 797 -20.28 -11.76 -1.06
C GLU A 797 -19.43 -11.14 0.08
N PHE A 798 -18.92 -9.92 -0.12
CA PHE A 798 -18.13 -9.23 0.91
C PHE A 798 -18.94 -8.93 2.19
N LEU A 799 -20.27 -8.89 2.13
CA LEU A 799 -21.12 -8.71 3.32
C LEU A 799 -21.10 -9.95 4.23
N ASN A 800 -20.82 -11.13 3.67
CA ASN A 800 -20.67 -12.38 4.44
C ASN A 800 -19.27 -12.51 5.09
N ASP A 801 -18.33 -11.67 4.69
CA ASP A 801 -16.95 -11.65 5.18
C ASP A 801 -16.76 -10.73 6.39
N ILE A 802 -17.83 -10.13 6.91
CA ILE A 802 -17.79 -9.22 8.06
C ILE A 802 -17.32 -9.96 9.31
N ASN A 803 -16.35 -9.34 10.02
CA ASN A 803 -15.91 -9.80 11.32
C ASN A 803 -16.91 -9.36 12.40
N PRO A 804 -17.61 -10.29 13.10
CA PRO A 804 -18.59 -9.95 14.12
C PRO A 804 -17.98 -9.20 15.30
N ASN A 805 -16.67 -9.38 15.56
CA ASN A 805 -15.92 -8.72 16.61
C ASN A 805 -15.17 -7.47 16.09
N SER A 806 -15.59 -6.91 14.96
CA SER A 806 -14.96 -5.69 14.39
C SER A 806 -15.07 -4.46 15.30
N GLU A 807 -16.05 -4.47 16.22
CA GLU A 807 -16.23 -3.46 17.26
C GLU A 807 -16.59 -4.15 18.57
N VAL A 808 -15.91 -3.78 19.66
CA VAL A 808 -16.25 -4.18 21.03
C VAL A 808 -16.46 -2.92 21.85
N ILE A 809 -17.63 -2.81 22.51
CA ILE A 809 -17.99 -1.65 23.34
C ILE A 809 -17.97 -2.05 24.80
N LEU A 810 -17.16 -1.36 25.60
CA LEU A 810 -17.07 -1.51 27.05
C LEU A 810 -17.74 -0.31 27.72
N LYS A 811 -18.59 -0.53 28.72
CA LYS A 811 -19.46 0.51 29.32
C LYS A 811 -19.17 0.83 30.78
N SER A 812 -18.16 0.21 31.35
CA SER A 812 -17.88 0.32 32.80
C SER A 812 -16.50 0.89 33.11
N ALA A 813 -15.77 1.36 32.11
CA ALA A 813 -14.39 1.79 32.29
C ALA A 813 -14.24 3.01 33.19
N LEU A 814 -13.10 3.10 33.88
CA LEU A 814 -12.72 4.22 34.73
C LEU A 814 -11.39 4.79 34.25
N ILE A 815 -11.29 6.11 34.13
CA ILE A 815 -10.06 6.83 33.79
C ILE A 815 -9.64 7.73 34.96
N GLU A 816 -8.33 7.94 35.14
CA GLU A 816 -7.82 8.87 36.15
C GLU A 816 -8.32 10.30 35.88
N ASP A 817 -8.60 11.08 36.92
CA ASP A 817 -9.18 12.43 36.85
C ASP A 817 -8.27 13.48 36.20
N ASN A 818 -6.96 13.24 36.12
CA ASN A 818 -6.01 14.02 35.35
C ASN A 818 -6.33 14.04 33.81
N PHE A 819 -7.25 13.19 33.36
CA PHE A 819 -7.80 13.25 32.01
C PHE A 819 -8.39 14.65 31.70
N LYS A 820 -9.02 15.33 32.68
CA LYS A 820 -9.52 16.69 32.51
C LYS A 820 -8.42 17.69 32.11
N GLU A 821 -7.23 17.54 32.69
CA GLU A 821 -6.07 18.36 32.35
C GLU A 821 -5.59 18.09 30.91
N VAL A 822 -5.59 16.82 30.50
CA VAL A 822 -5.24 16.44 29.11
C VAL A 822 -6.25 17.02 28.12
N VAL A 823 -7.55 16.99 28.43
CA VAL A 823 -8.61 17.61 27.61
C VAL A 823 -8.36 19.12 27.48
N ALA A 824 -8.13 19.81 28.61
CA ALA A 824 -7.94 21.25 28.62
C ALA A 824 -6.69 21.73 27.88
N LYS A 825 -5.63 20.92 27.87
CA LYS A 825 -4.35 21.20 27.19
C LYS A 825 -4.29 20.71 25.74
N SER A 826 -5.27 19.96 25.29
CA SER A 826 -5.25 19.37 23.93
C SER A 826 -5.59 20.39 22.84
N PRO A 827 -4.93 20.34 21.66
CA PRO A 827 -3.83 19.41 21.33
C PRO A 827 -2.54 19.78 22.10
N ILE A 828 -1.92 18.79 22.73
CA ILE A 828 -0.64 18.98 23.44
C ILE A 828 0.45 19.15 22.39
N VAL A 829 1.07 20.35 22.38
CA VAL A 829 2.13 20.69 21.42
C VAL A 829 3.42 20.94 22.18
N THR A 830 4.40 20.11 21.94
CA THR A 830 5.76 20.25 22.52
C THR A 830 6.73 20.80 21.48
N GLU A 831 7.86 21.37 21.92
CA GLU A 831 8.90 21.85 21.00
C GLU A 831 9.56 20.69 20.22
N SER A 832 9.62 19.51 20.81
CA SER A 832 10.07 18.29 20.13
C SER A 832 9.10 17.87 19.02
N LEU A 833 7.80 18.01 19.25
CA LEU A 833 6.77 17.66 18.26
C LEU A 833 6.84 18.56 17.02
N LYS A 834 7.05 19.86 17.21
CA LYS A 834 7.15 20.82 16.09
C LYS A 834 8.35 20.55 15.15
N LYS A 835 9.35 19.81 15.62
CA LYS A 835 10.55 19.44 14.85
C LYS A 835 10.38 18.14 14.05
N LEU A 836 9.27 17.44 14.19
CA LEU A 836 9.00 16.24 13.42
C LEU A 836 8.75 16.59 11.94
N ASP A 837 9.28 15.78 11.05
CA ASP A 837 9.00 15.88 9.63
C ASP A 837 7.48 15.75 9.39
N PHE A 838 6.93 16.60 8.51
CA PHE A 838 5.50 16.62 8.18
C PHE A 838 4.59 16.94 9.38
N TYR A 839 5.07 17.72 10.34
CA TYR A 839 4.22 18.19 11.43
C TYR A 839 3.05 19.04 10.92
N VAL A 840 1.84 18.68 11.34
CA VAL A 840 0.60 19.41 11.07
C VAL A 840 0.04 19.93 12.39
N SER A 841 -0.19 21.24 12.45
CA SER A 841 -0.85 21.83 13.61
C SER A 841 -2.33 21.50 13.64
N GLU A 842 -2.82 20.90 14.71
CA GLU A 842 -4.22 20.53 14.92
C GLU A 842 -4.99 21.57 15.74
N THR A 843 -4.50 22.81 15.80
CA THR A 843 -5.16 23.94 16.50
C THR A 843 -6.21 24.64 15.64
N THR A 844 -6.42 24.17 14.41
CA THR A 844 -7.38 24.73 13.44
C THR A 844 -8.80 24.22 13.68
N SER A 845 -9.78 24.91 13.13
CA SER A 845 -11.20 24.48 13.13
C SER A 845 -11.47 23.16 12.39
N ALA A 846 -10.48 22.66 11.62
CA ALA A 846 -10.58 21.37 10.95
C ALA A 846 -10.42 20.16 11.89
N SER A 847 -9.96 20.37 13.13
CA SER A 847 -9.82 19.34 14.17
C SER A 847 -10.90 19.47 15.23
N GLY A 848 -11.46 18.33 15.66
CA GLY A 848 -12.47 18.21 16.73
C GLY A 848 -11.93 17.52 17.99
N ASN A 849 -12.78 16.75 18.65
CA ASN A 849 -12.44 16.01 19.88
C ASN A 849 -11.36 14.94 19.66
N GLU A 850 -11.22 14.41 18.43
CA GLU A 850 -10.23 13.41 18.08
C GLU A 850 -8.78 13.84 18.31
N ARG A 851 -8.51 15.12 18.47
CA ARG A 851 -7.20 15.68 18.83
C ARG A 851 -6.79 15.42 20.29
N ILE A 852 -7.78 15.11 21.14
CA ILE A 852 -7.57 14.75 22.55
C ILE A 852 -7.12 13.28 22.56
N ARG A 853 -5.82 13.06 22.55
CA ARG A 853 -5.20 11.73 22.46
C ARG A 853 -4.32 11.46 23.67
N PHE A 854 -4.30 10.18 24.06
CA PHE A 854 -3.42 9.70 25.12
C PHE A 854 -3.10 8.21 24.95
N GLN A 855 -2.03 7.78 25.57
CA GLN A 855 -1.76 6.35 25.75
C GLN A 855 -2.43 5.88 27.05
N ALA A 856 -3.39 4.99 26.96
CA ALA A 856 -3.82 4.21 28.13
C ALA A 856 -2.73 3.18 28.44
N MET A 857 -2.11 3.33 29.62
CA MET A 857 -0.96 2.53 30.01
C MET A 857 -1.29 1.04 29.94
N ARG A 858 -0.41 0.23 29.31
CA ARG A 858 -0.58 -1.22 29.10
C ARG A 858 -1.72 -1.64 28.19
N THR A 859 -2.56 -0.73 27.69
CA THR A 859 -3.78 -1.05 26.93
C THR A 859 -3.68 -0.66 25.46
N GLY A 860 -3.45 0.62 25.14
CA GLY A 860 -3.44 1.10 23.77
C GLY A 860 -3.41 2.62 23.69
N TYR A 861 -3.60 3.14 22.50
CA TYR A 861 -3.74 4.57 22.24
C TYR A 861 -5.19 4.90 21.98
N PHE A 862 -5.67 5.97 22.62
CA PHE A 862 -7.08 6.37 22.59
C PHE A 862 -7.23 7.83 22.22
N CYS A 863 -8.39 8.17 21.67
CA CYS A 863 -8.86 9.53 21.51
C CYS A 863 -10.30 9.68 21.99
N VAL A 864 -10.74 10.92 22.18
CA VAL A 864 -12.13 11.26 22.49
C VAL A 864 -12.96 11.22 21.19
N ASP A 865 -14.07 10.50 21.20
CA ASP A 865 -15.00 10.41 20.06
C ASP A 865 -15.88 11.68 19.96
N TYR A 866 -16.43 11.92 18.77
CA TYR A 866 -17.36 12.99 18.49
C TYR A 866 -18.68 12.88 19.29
N ASP A 867 -19.04 11.65 19.68
CA ASP A 867 -20.23 11.38 20.49
C ASP A 867 -20.07 11.75 21.98
N SER A 868 -18.87 12.22 22.40
CA SER A 868 -18.62 12.70 23.76
C SER A 868 -19.28 14.05 24.00
N THR A 869 -19.81 14.19 25.21
CA THR A 869 -20.24 15.45 25.78
C THR A 869 -19.40 15.80 27.01
N ASP A 870 -19.61 16.96 27.61
CA ASP A 870 -18.88 17.35 28.83
C ASP A 870 -19.14 16.39 30.00
N ASP A 871 -20.35 15.78 30.04
CA ASP A 871 -20.77 14.85 31.09
C ASP A 871 -20.58 13.37 30.74
N GLU A 872 -20.45 13.02 29.46
CA GLU A 872 -20.41 11.64 28.97
C GLU A 872 -19.21 11.42 28.05
N ILE A 873 -18.19 10.76 28.56
CA ILE A 873 -16.96 10.48 27.83
C ILE A 873 -17.12 9.21 26.97
N VAL A 874 -16.85 9.33 25.68
CA VAL A 874 -16.75 8.19 24.76
C VAL A 874 -15.33 8.18 24.18
N LEU A 875 -14.65 7.04 24.30
CA LEU A 875 -13.26 6.86 23.86
C LEU A 875 -13.17 5.87 22.70
N ASN A 876 -12.41 6.23 21.68
CA ASN A 876 -12.05 5.35 20.56
C ASN A 876 -10.62 4.83 20.71
N ARG A 877 -10.41 3.52 20.59
CA ARG A 877 -9.06 2.99 20.46
C ARG A 877 -8.53 3.29 19.07
N ILE A 878 -7.45 4.07 19.01
CA ILE A 878 -6.75 4.40 17.77
C ILE A 878 -6.00 3.16 17.26
N VAL A 879 -5.05 2.67 18.07
CA VAL A 879 -4.23 1.47 17.78
C VAL A 879 -3.83 0.79 19.09
N GLU A 880 -3.47 -0.48 19.00
CA GLU A 880 -2.92 -1.26 20.11
C GLU A 880 -1.46 -0.92 20.39
N LEU A 881 -0.95 -1.30 21.58
CA LEU A 881 0.48 -1.12 21.95
C LEU A 881 1.41 -2.02 21.12
N LYS A 882 0.96 -3.24 20.81
CA LYS A 882 1.69 -4.21 19.99
C LYS A 882 0.71 -4.91 19.04
N ASN A 883 1.21 -5.30 17.87
CA ASN A 883 0.47 -6.18 16.96
C ASN A 883 0.59 -7.62 17.42
#